data_a09cde23a7c1600ab991936fcd79c6ea
#
_entry.id   a09cde23a7c1600ab991936fcd79c6ea
#
_cell.length_a   1.000
_cell.length_b   1.000
_cell.length_c   1.000
_cell.angle_alpha   90.00
_cell.angle_beta   90.00
_cell.angle_gamma   90.00
#
_symmetry.space_group_name_H-M   'P 1'
#
loop_
_entity.id
_entity.type
_entity.pdbx_description
1 polymer ?
#
loop_
_entity_poly.entity_id
_entity_poly.type
_entity_poly.pdbx_seq_one_letter_code
_entity_poly.pdbx_strand_id
1 'polypeptide(L)'
;MMLKAVSIWLFLSFSTIIIAQNTYSIKGLVLNSKTLQPLKGVNIIGENMYSITSSTGTFTIKNVLEGTYTFKISHLGFATKNLTITVTANMNLVKVLLDESTTSLDEIEVTGKTKKRIVKETPIVTELVSKEFLETNRENSLMQTLSKIPGVSTIKIGSGQSKPVIRGLGFNRVVVVQNGVKHEAQQWGNDHGLEIDQYGIENIKIIKGAASLVYGSDAIAGVVDIEPNKIPLENSFNGEVNLLAESNNDLLGVSVGLQKRNKKWFYRTRLTYRDYGDYKVPTDKINYENYIFELHDNNLRNTAGREANANFSIGYTSNNITSETFISNVYAKNGFFANAHGLEVRVSEIDYDASNRDIDLPYHKVNHFKVINNTSIDFDKHTILIDIGYQNNNREEHTEPTSHGYMPKPDNTKEREFIKNTYSLNIKDTFKPNKKHTVVAGINTEYQNNNIGGWGFLIPEYNRFTIGTFVFDTFKINSDFHLLAGARYDFGILETKSYFDWFQSTVDNTDGSTSNIYLQRAQNKTLNFGSLSASLGLSYIHNNTTYKANFGKSFRMPLANELASDGVNYHMYRYEKGNLDLDPEESYQLDIDVSHRFKNSSVGISPFVNFFENYIYLNPTSNYYETQQIYEYTQAKVLRFGGEFRASTTLFENLKLNAAAEYVYSRQTSGPKKDFTLPFSPPFSTLLSANYQFKDFRILKSPQFTVDYRITADQNEIVPPEQTTEGYHVLNMSFLTSISTFKNSKPLQIRLKFNNVFNTEYYNHTSFYRLIDVPEAGRNISIALTQTL
;
A
#
# COMPACT_ATOMS: atom_id res chain seq x y z
N MET A 1 -36.00 -39.02 59.70
CA MET A 1 -36.48 -39.47 58.37
C MET A 1 -37.47 -38.47 57.75
N MET A 2 -38.01 -37.52 58.47
CA MET A 2 -38.98 -36.54 57.99
C MET A 2 -38.32 -35.33 57.25
N LEU A 3 -37.10 -34.97 57.52
CA LEU A 3 -36.41 -33.85 56.90
C LEU A 3 -35.94 -34.12 55.43
N LYS A 4 -35.77 -35.39 55.04
CA LYS A 4 -35.40 -35.77 53.67
C LYS A 4 -36.58 -35.81 52.70
N ALA A 5 -37.81 -35.99 53.20
CA ALA A 5 -38.98 -35.99 52.37
C ALA A 5 -39.48 -34.58 51.99
N VAL A 6 -39.21 -33.57 52.84
CA VAL A 6 -39.59 -32.18 52.56
C VAL A 6 -38.67 -31.57 51.53
N SER A 7 -37.35 -31.94 51.48
CA SER A 7 -36.42 -31.46 50.44
C SER A 7 -36.73 -32.01 49.06
N ILE A 8 -37.24 -33.20 48.94
CA ILE A 8 -37.66 -33.81 47.64
C ILE A 8 -38.95 -33.18 47.12
N TRP A 9 -39.88 -32.80 48.01
CA TRP A 9 -41.10 -32.12 47.63
C TRP A 9 -40.86 -30.64 47.22
N LEU A 10 -39.90 -29.94 47.79
CA LEU A 10 -39.50 -28.62 47.38
C LEU A 10 -38.76 -28.61 46.03
N PHE A 11 -38.06 -29.69 45.66
CA PHE A 11 -37.38 -29.80 44.38
C PHE A 11 -38.35 -30.21 43.24
N LEU A 12 -39.43 -30.87 43.54
CA LEU A 12 -40.48 -31.27 42.57
C LEU A 12 -41.54 -30.18 42.30
N SER A 13 -41.62 -29.15 43.15
CA SER A 13 -42.51 -28.01 42.93
C SER A 13 -41.92 -26.88 42.13
N PHE A 14 -40.62 -26.93 41.76
CA PHE A 14 -39.99 -26.13 40.72
C PHE A 14 -40.04 -26.83 39.34
N SER A 15 -41.16 -27.51 39.04
CA SER A 15 -41.46 -27.91 37.67
C SER A 15 -41.67 -26.63 36.86
N THR A 16 -40.67 -26.29 36.11
CA THR A 16 -40.62 -25.24 35.12
C THR A 16 -41.94 -25.12 34.38
N ILE A 17 -42.64 -24.02 34.55
CA ILE A 17 -43.64 -23.57 33.58
C ILE A 17 -42.85 -23.27 32.30
N ILE A 18 -42.69 -24.26 31.43
CA ILE A 18 -42.26 -24.06 30.06
C ILE A 18 -43.45 -23.38 29.40
N ILE A 19 -43.44 -22.06 29.41
CA ILE A 19 -44.31 -21.28 28.52
C ILE A 19 -43.76 -21.59 27.13
N ALA A 20 -44.45 -22.45 26.41
CA ALA A 20 -44.21 -22.65 25.00
C ALA A 20 -44.50 -21.32 24.29
N GLN A 21 -43.46 -20.57 24.00
CA GLN A 21 -43.61 -19.35 23.19
C GLN A 21 -44.04 -19.76 21.80
N ASN A 22 -45.16 -19.22 21.34
CA ASN A 22 -45.60 -19.44 19.97
C ASN A 22 -44.57 -18.93 19.01
N THR A 23 -44.03 -19.77 18.15
CA THR A 23 -43.15 -19.42 17.08
C THR A 23 -43.88 -19.42 15.74
N TYR A 24 -43.59 -18.45 14.93
CA TYR A 24 -44.24 -18.22 13.64
C TYR A 24 -43.20 -18.42 12.49
N SER A 25 -43.72 -18.48 11.27
CA SER A 25 -42.89 -18.50 10.08
C SER A 25 -43.20 -17.32 9.15
N ILE A 26 -42.16 -16.75 8.56
CA ILE A 26 -42.27 -15.73 7.52
C ILE A 26 -41.89 -16.36 6.20
N LYS A 27 -42.80 -16.37 5.24
CA LYS A 27 -42.54 -16.81 3.86
C LYS A 27 -42.69 -15.59 2.93
N GLY A 28 -41.81 -15.48 1.97
CA GLY A 28 -41.84 -14.39 1.01
C GLY A 28 -41.26 -14.72 -0.35
N LEU A 29 -41.42 -13.78 -1.26
CA LEU A 29 -40.98 -13.84 -2.66
C LEU A 29 -40.26 -12.54 -3.00
N VAL A 30 -39.03 -12.65 -3.51
CA VAL A 30 -38.22 -11.50 -3.96
C VAL A 30 -38.16 -11.49 -5.49
N LEU A 31 -38.52 -10.35 -6.06
CA LEU A 31 -38.57 -10.11 -7.51
C LEU A 31 -37.76 -8.88 -7.90
N ASN A 32 -37.26 -8.87 -9.12
CA ASN A 32 -36.75 -7.67 -9.78
C ASN A 32 -37.92 -6.67 -9.98
N SER A 33 -37.73 -5.41 -9.57
CA SER A 33 -38.82 -4.40 -9.64
C SER A 33 -39.24 -4.07 -11.08
N LYS A 34 -38.34 -4.17 -12.06
CA LYS A 34 -38.58 -3.83 -13.47
C LYS A 34 -39.11 -5.02 -14.27
N THR A 35 -38.47 -6.19 -14.12
CA THR A 35 -38.77 -7.36 -14.96
C THR A 35 -39.77 -8.31 -14.30
N LEU A 36 -40.06 -8.13 -13.03
CA LEU A 36 -40.88 -8.99 -12.17
C LEU A 36 -40.42 -10.47 -12.17
N GLN A 37 -39.17 -10.72 -12.60
CA GLN A 37 -38.57 -12.04 -12.54
C GLN A 37 -38.14 -12.38 -11.10
N PRO A 38 -38.30 -13.64 -10.67
CA PRO A 38 -37.84 -14.07 -9.34
C PRO A 38 -36.33 -13.99 -9.21
N LEU A 39 -35.85 -13.47 -8.10
CA LEU A 39 -34.44 -13.33 -7.80
C LEU A 39 -33.95 -14.47 -6.91
N LYS A 40 -33.08 -15.32 -7.48
CA LYS A 40 -32.42 -16.42 -6.76
C LYS A 40 -31.21 -15.88 -5.99
N GLY A 41 -30.94 -16.39 -4.78
CA GLY A 41 -29.74 -16.09 -4.02
C GLY A 41 -29.76 -14.71 -3.32
N VAL A 42 -30.96 -14.12 -3.15
CA VAL A 42 -31.13 -12.89 -2.36
C VAL A 42 -30.92 -13.21 -0.88
N ASN A 43 -30.06 -12.45 -0.20
CA ASN A 43 -29.82 -12.57 1.24
C ASN A 43 -30.88 -11.78 2.00
N ILE A 44 -31.52 -12.41 2.99
CA ILE A 44 -32.48 -11.82 3.94
C ILE A 44 -31.90 -11.98 5.33
N ILE A 45 -31.49 -10.88 5.97
CA ILE A 45 -30.76 -10.87 7.23
C ILE A 45 -31.51 -10.02 8.26
N GLY A 46 -31.89 -10.63 9.37
CA GLY A 46 -32.39 -9.97 10.60
C GLY A 46 -31.41 -10.12 11.75
N GLU A 47 -31.76 -9.63 12.97
CA GLU A 47 -30.84 -9.61 14.13
C GLU A 47 -30.22 -10.97 14.48
N ASN A 48 -30.95 -12.05 14.43
CA ASN A 48 -30.49 -13.43 14.65
C ASN A 48 -31.12 -14.39 13.63
N MET A 49 -31.58 -13.91 12.48
CA MET A 49 -32.32 -14.65 11.48
C MET A 49 -31.70 -14.46 10.11
N TYR A 50 -31.60 -15.54 9.37
CA TYR A 50 -31.02 -15.55 8.05
C TYR A 50 -31.79 -16.47 7.10
N SER A 51 -32.00 -16.04 5.87
CA SER A 51 -32.57 -16.86 4.79
C SER A 51 -32.01 -16.42 3.44
N ILE A 52 -31.99 -17.35 2.47
CA ILE A 52 -31.62 -17.08 1.07
C ILE A 52 -32.78 -17.49 0.19
N THR A 53 -33.04 -16.71 -0.87
CA THR A 53 -34.09 -17.08 -1.85
C THR A 53 -33.69 -18.28 -2.71
N SER A 54 -34.67 -19.15 -2.94
CA SER A 54 -34.58 -20.32 -3.84
C SER A 54 -34.47 -19.88 -5.32
N SER A 55 -34.38 -20.86 -6.21
CA SER A 55 -34.42 -20.62 -7.68
C SER A 55 -35.71 -19.95 -8.16
N THR A 56 -36.78 -20.06 -7.38
CA THR A 56 -38.08 -19.43 -7.65
C THR A 56 -38.27 -18.11 -6.90
N GLY A 57 -37.19 -17.54 -6.32
CA GLY A 57 -37.20 -16.28 -5.58
C GLY A 57 -37.86 -16.36 -4.20
N THR A 58 -38.26 -17.54 -3.74
CA THR A 58 -38.97 -17.73 -2.45
C THR A 58 -37.97 -17.90 -1.30
N PHE A 59 -38.32 -17.38 -0.12
CA PHE A 59 -37.58 -17.58 1.12
C PHE A 59 -38.51 -17.98 2.28
N THR A 60 -37.97 -18.59 3.32
CA THR A 60 -38.71 -18.97 4.54
C THR A 60 -37.80 -18.75 5.75
N ILE A 61 -38.31 -18.00 6.75
CA ILE A 61 -37.69 -17.86 8.06
C ILE A 61 -38.60 -18.56 9.07
N LYS A 62 -38.07 -19.53 9.80
CA LYS A 62 -38.79 -20.34 10.79
C LYS A 62 -38.44 -19.93 12.21
N ASN A 63 -39.29 -20.31 13.17
CA ASN A 63 -39.09 -20.10 14.61
C ASN A 63 -38.96 -18.64 14.99
N VAL A 64 -39.75 -17.76 14.39
CA VAL A 64 -39.80 -16.32 14.70
C VAL A 64 -40.76 -16.10 15.84
N LEU A 65 -40.33 -15.42 16.90
CA LEU A 65 -41.20 -15.02 17.99
C LEU A 65 -42.09 -13.86 17.57
N GLU A 66 -43.18 -13.63 18.33
CA GLU A 66 -43.97 -12.42 18.14
C GLU A 66 -43.13 -11.17 18.41
N GLY A 67 -43.20 -10.19 17.49
CA GLY A 67 -42.43 -8.97 17.59
C GLY A 67 -42.22 -8.25 16.25
N THR A 68 -41.59 -7.09 16.28
CA THR A 68 -41.27 -6.31 15.10
C THR A 68 -39.80 -6.49 14.73
N TYR A 69 -39.53 -6.94 13.52
CA TYR A 69 -38.20 -7.27 12.99
C TYR A 69 -37.90 -6.47 11.73
N THR A 70 -36.69 -5.96 11.63
CA THR A 70 -36.19 -5.32 10.40
C THR A 70 -35.23 -6.24 9.71
N PHE A 71 -35.56 -6.63 8.47
CA PHE A 71 -34.74 -7.46 7.61
C PHE A 71 -34.04 -6.62 6.56
N LYS A 72 -32.72 -6.78 6.44
CA LYS A 72 -31.93 -6.25 5.34
C LYS A 72 -31.94 -7.25 4.19
N ILE A 73 -32.46 -6.84 3.03
CA ILE A 73 -32.63 -7.67 1.83
C ILE A 73 -31.63 -7.16 0.79
N SER A 74 -30.70 -8.00 0.36
CA SER A 74 -29.61 -7.63 -0.53
C SER A 74 -29.31 -8.69 -1.57
N HIS A 75 -28.97 -8.25 -2.78
CA HIS A 75 -28.58 -9.10 -3.90
C HIS A 75 -27.57 -8.36 -4.79
N LEU A 76 -26.64 -9.09 -5.38
CA LEU A 76 -25.64 -8.51 -6.29
C LEU A 76 -26.33 -7.86 -7.50
N GLY A 77 -26.03 -6.59 -7.77
CA GLY A 77 -26.64 -5.81 -8.85
C GLY A 77 -27.97 -5.17 -8.50
N PHE A 78 -28.41 -5.19 -7.22
CA PHE A 78 -29.66 -4.60 -6.75
C PHE A 78 -29.42 -3.68 -5.56
N ALA A 79 -30.24 -2.63 -5.43
CA ALA A 79 -30.23 -1.77 -4.27
C ALA A 79 -30.69 -2.54 -3.01
N THR A 80 -29.94 -2.42 -1.94
CA THR A 80 -30.28 -3.02 -0.65
C THR A 80 -31.58 -2.38 -0.11
N LYS A 81 -32.53 -3.20 0.32
CA LYS A 81 -33.80 -2.77 0.88
C LYS A 81 -33.95 -3.24 2.33
N ASN A 82 -34.36 -2.33 3.23
CA ASN A 82 -34.75 -2.68 4.59
C ASN A 82 -36.26 -2.88 4.63
N LEU A 83 -36.70 -4.01 5.18
CA LEU A 83 -38.09 -4.40 5.32
C LEU A 83 -38.41 -4.62 6.79
N THR A 84 -39.30 -3.81 7.36
CA THR A 84 -39.76 -4.00 8.74
C THR A 84 -41.07 -4.77 8.71
N ILE A 85 -41.14 -5.87 9.47
CA ILE A 85 -42.30 -6.77 9.58
C ILE A 85 -42.65 -6.93 11.04
N THR A 86 -43.92 -6.75 11.36
CA THR A 86 -44.50 -7.09 12.67
C THR A 86 -45.15 -8.48 12.58
N VAL A 87 -44.57 -9.45 13.32
CA VAL A 87 -44.99 -10.84 13.32
C VAL A 87 -45.93 -11.09 14.50
N THR A 88 -47.22 -11.33 14.21
CA THR A 88 -48.26 -11.71 15.17
C THR A 88 -48.89 -13.05 14.82
N ALA A 89 -48.58 -13.58 13.64
CA ALA A 89 -49.06 -14.86 13.12
C ALA A 89 -48.12 -15.37 12.01
N ASN A 90 -48.34 -16.58 11.50
CA ASN A 90 -47.65 -17.08 10.33
C ASN A 90 -47.88 -16.17 9.11
N MET A 91 -46.83 -15.58 8.56
CA MET A 91 -46.89 -14.70 7.42
C MET A 91 -46.59 -15.46 6.12
N ASN A 92 -47.54 -15.48 5.23
CA ASN A 92 -47.38 -16.08 3.91
C ASN A 92 -47.33 -15.01 2.81
N LEU A 93 -46.34 -15.15 1.89
CA LEU A 93 -46.18 -14.31 0.69
C LEU A 93 -45.87 -12.81 0.94
N VAL A 94 -44.88 -12.54 1.77
CA VAL A 94 -44.28 -11.20 1.81
C VAL A 94 -43.59 -10.93 0.47
N LYS A 95 -44.14 -10.06 -0.39
CA LYS A 95 -43.59 -9.72 -1.69
C LYS A 95 -42.60 -8.56 -1.56
N VAL A 96 -41.38 -8.78 -2.02
CA VAL A 96 -40.30 -7.79 -2.00
C VAL A 96 -39.85 -7.49 -3.41
N LEU A 97 -39.84 -6.22 -3.81
CA LEU A 97 -39.30 -5.76 -5.07
C LEU A 97 -37.93 -5.12 -4.80
N LEU A 98 -36.91 -5.58 -5.50
CA LEU A 98 -35.57 -4.98 -5.49
C LEU A 98 -35.32 -4.23 -6.80
N ASP A 99 -34.83 -3.01 -6.66
CA ASP A 99 -34.43 -2.16 -7.80
C ASP A 99 -33.01 -2.51 -8.24
N GLU A 100 -32.79 -2.62 -9.53
CA GLU A 100 -31.45 -2.77 -10.09
C GLU A 100 -30.60 -1.55 -9.74
N SER A 101 -29.40 -1.79 -9.25
CA SER A 101 -28.43 -0.75 -8.91
C SER A 101 -27.05 -1.12 -9.41
N THR A 102 -26.41 -0.21 -10.06
CA THR A 102 -24.99 -0.30 -10.44
C THR A 102 -24.05 0.10 -9.30
N THR A 103 -24.61 0.57 -8.18
CA THR A 103 -23.81 0.93 -7.00
C THR A 103 -23.32 -0.34 -6.32
N SER A 104 -22.01 -0.45 -6.12
CA SER A 104 -21.38 -1.57 -5.44
C SER A 104 -21.98 -1.76 -4.05
N LEU A 105 -22.48 -2.95 -3.78
CA LEU A 105 -22.96 -3.36 -2.46
C LEU A 105 -21.83 -3.21 -1.42
N ASP A 106 -22.12 -2.57 -0.31
CA ASP A 106 -21.29 -2.70 0.89
C ASP A 106 -21.11 -4.19 1.20
N GLU A 107 -19.89 -4.63 1.26
CA GLU A 107 -19.53 -6.03 1.47
C GLU A 107 -20.10 -6.57 2.78
N ILE A 108 -20.89 -7.61 2.71
CA ILE A 108 -21.36 -8.34 3.89
C ILE A 108 -20.34 -9.47 4.14
N GLU A 109 -19.48 -9.30 5.12
CA GLU A 109 -18.71 -10.41 5.66
C GLU A 109 -19.62 -11.39 6.39
N VAL A 110 -19.33 -12.68 6.29
CA VAL A 110 -20.06 -13.78 6.93
C VAL A 110 -20.12 -13.62 8.47
N THR A 111 -19.31 -12.74 9.05
CA THR A 111 -19.26 -12.41 10.48
C THR A 111 -20.29 -11.36 10.94
N GLY A 112 -21.13 -10.84 10.06
CA GLY A 112 -22.18 -9.87 10.40
C GLY A 112 -21.71 -8.43 10.67
N LYS A 113 -20.39 -8.13 10.48
CA LYS A 113 -19.84 -6.78 10.53
C LYS A 113 -19.22 -6.41 9.19
N THR A 114 -19.52 -5.20 8.68
CA THR A 114 -18.85 -4.71 7.47
C THR A 114 -17.39 -4.30 7.79
N LYS A 115 -16.46 -4.41 6.81
CA LYS A 115 -15.07 -3.93 6.96
C LYS A 115 -15.04 -2.47 7.47
N LYS A 116 -15.94 -1.62 6.97
CA LYS A 116 -16.08 -0.22 7.44
C LYS A 116 -16.40 -0.12 8.93
N ARG A 117 -17.19 -1.04 9.49
CA ARG A 117 -17.51 -1.05 10.92
C ARG A 117 -16.31 -1.52 11.74
N ILE A 118 -15.60 -2.54 11.28
CA ILE A 118 -14.37 -3.02 11.94
C ILE A 118 -13.34 -1.89 12.02
N VAL A 119 -13.14 -1.15 10.93
CA VAL A 119 -12.22 0.00 10.92
C VAL A 119 -12.65 1.09 11.91
N LYS A 120 -13.95 1.35 12.07
CA LYS A 120 -14.43 2.32 13.08
C LYS A 120 -14.18 1.85 14.51
N GLU A 121 -14.41 0.56 14.80
CA GLU A 121 -14.21 -0.05 16.11
C GLU A 121 -12.72 -0.17 16.49
N THR A 122 -11.81 -0.22 15.51
CA THR A 122 -10.35 -0.29 15.72
C THR A 122 -9.80 1.12 16.00
N PRO A 123 -9.05 1.33 17.11
CA PRO A 123 -8.49 2.64 17.45
C PRO A 123 -7.43 3.15 16.48
N ILE A 124 -6.77 2.26 15.73
CA ILE A 124 -5.71 2.63 14.79
C ILE A 124 -6.32 3.31 13.56
N VAL A 125 -5.68 4.38 13.09
CA VAL A 125 -6.11 5.13 11.90
C VAL A 125 -5.85 4.27 10.65
N THR A 126 -6.93 3.84 10.02
CA THR A 126 -6.88 2.93 8.86
C THR A 126 -7.78 3.44 7.75
N GLU A 127 -7.24 3.53 6.53
CA GLU A 127 -7.98 3.81 5.30
C GLU A 127 -8.14 2.53 4.47
N LEU A 128 -9.36 2.29 4.01
CA LEU A 128 -9.66 1.16 3.10
C LEU A 128 -9.73 1.65 1.66
N VAL A 129 -8.93 1.05 0.81
CA VAL A 129 -8.88 1.33 -0.62
C VAL A 129 -9.55 0.18 -1.35
N SER A 130 -10.65 0.47 -2.01
CA SER A 130 -11.43 -0.52 -2.76
C SER A 130 -10.93 -0.70 -4.19
N LYS A 131 -11.32 -1.81 -4.82
CA LYS A 131 -11.10 -2.06 -6.25
C LYS A 131 -11.59 -0.89 -7.11
N GLU A 132 -12.78 -0.36 -6.83
CA GLU A 132 -13.35 0.78 -7.55
C GLU A 132 -12.45 2.02 -7.49
N PHE A 133 -11.92 2.34 -6.30
CA PHE A 133 -10.96 3.44 -6.15
C PHE A 133 -9.71 3.20 -6.99
N LEU A 134 -9.14 1.99 -6.94
CA LEU A 134 -7.94 1.63 -7.70
C LEU A 134 -8.18 1.72 -9.20
N GLU A 135 -9.31 1.22 -9.69
CA GLU A 135 -9.67 1.26 -11.11
C GLU A 135 -9.93 2.68 -11.61
N THR A 136 -10.62 3.50 -10.81
CA THR A 136 -10.94 4.90 -11.20
C THR A 136 -9.70 5.78 -11.20
N ASN A 137 -8.79 5.57 -10.25
CA ASN A 137 -7.67 6.47 -10.00
C ASN A 137 -6.30 5.94 -10.48
N ARG A 138 -6.26 4.79 -11.19
CA ARG A 138 -5.02 4.14 -11.60
C ARG A 138 -4.07 5.11 -12.31
N GLU A 139 -2.84 5.17 -11.81
CA GLU A 139 -1.69 5.90 -12.35
C GLU A 139 -0.63 4.91 -12.85
N ASN A 140 0.56 5.41 -13.19
CA ASN A 140 1.65 4.58 -13.75
C ASN A 140 2.14 3.51 -12.77
N SER A 141 2.03 3.76 -11.46
CA SER A 141 2.34 2.76 -10.43
C SER A 141 1.25 2.70 -9.37
N LEU A 142 1.24 1.60 -8.61
CA LEU A 142 0.31 1.44 -7.47
C LEU A 142 0.49 2.56 -6.44
N MET A 143 1.74 2.91 -6.11
CA MET A 143 2.00 3.93 -5.09
C MET A 143 1.54 5.32 -5.54
N GLN A 144 1.71 5.66 -6.82
CA GLN A 144 1.16 6.90 -7.39
C GLN A 144 -0.38 6.92 -7.34
N THR A 145 -1.03 5.78 -7.56
CA THR A 145 -2.49 5.67 -7.40
C THR A 145 -2.93 5.98 -5.96
N LEU A 146 -2.16 5.51 -4.97
CA LEU A 146 -2.46 5.74 -3.55
C LEU A 146 -2.17 7.18 -3.09
N SER A 147 -1.40 7.98 -3.83
CA SER A 147 -1.08 9.37 -3.48
C SER A 147 -2.27 10.36 -3.53
N LYS A 148 -3.45 9.89 -3.95
CA LYS A 148 -4.72 10.63 -3.80
C LYS A 148 -5.33 10.53 -2.40
N ILE A 149 -4.78 9.68 -1.56
CA ILE A 149 -5.23 9.49 -0.17
C ILE A 149 -4.48 10.47 0.72
N PRO A 150 -5.16 11.30 1.54
CA PRO A 150 -4.49 12.24 2.43
C PRO A 150 -3.42 11.56 3.29
N GLY A 151 -2.29 12.21 3.48
CA GLY A 151 -1.16 11.67 4.24
C GLY A 151 -0.38 10.55 3.53
N VAL A 152 -0.70 10.24 2.26
CA VAL A 152 0.05 9.31 1.44
C VAL A 152 0.61 10.04 0.23
N SER A 153 1.92 10.02 0.09
CA SER A 153 2.65 10.54 -1.07
C SER A 153 3.63 9.49 -1.59
N THR A 154 4.39 9.84 -2.60
CA THR A 154 5.36 8.90 -3.20
C THR A 154 6.69 9.59 -3.43
N ILE A 155 7.76 8.86 -3.23
CA ILE A 155 9.06 9.15 -3.82
C ILE A 155 9.12 8.41 -5.13
N LYS A 156 9.44 9.10 -6.22
CA LYS A 156 9.51 8.51 -7.55
C LYS A 156 10.77 8.91 -8.30
N ILE A 157 11.18 8.04 -9.20
CA ILE A 157 12.19 8.30 -10.22
C ILE A 157 11.62 7.77 -11.54
N GLY A 158 11.48 8.66 -12.50
CA GLY A 158 10.91 8.31 -13.80
C GLY A 158 9.46 7.83 -13.73
N SER A 159 9.03 7.13 -14.77
CA SER A 159 7.63 6.69 -14.95
C SER A 159 7.27 5.43 -14.18
N GLY A 160 8.19 4.47 -14.04
CA GLY A 160 7.89 3.12 -13.53
C GLY A 160 8.22 2.89 -12.06
N GLN A 161 9.06 3.72 -11.45
CA GLN A 161 9.59 3.45 -10.11
C GLN A 161 9.04 4.42 -9.07
N SER A 162 8.46 3.86 -8.00
CA SER A 162 7.95 4.66 -6.90
C SER A 162 7.88 3.87 -5.60
N LYS A 163 7.99 4.57 -4.47
CA LYS A 163 7.85 4.06 -3.10
C LYS A 163 6.81 4.85 -2.32
N PRO A 164 6.11 4.22 -1.36
CA PRO A 164 5.16 4.93 -0.52
C PRO A 164 5.86 5.81 0.51
N VAL A 165 5.24 6.93 0.76
CA VAL A 165 5.56 7.85 1.85
C VAL A 165 4.27 8.06 2.64
N ILE A 166 4.31 7.84 3.95
CA ILE A 166 3.17 8.08 4.84
C ILE A 166 3.55 9.20 5.79
N ARG A 167 2.77 10.30 5.76
CA ARG A 167 2.99 11.48 6.61
C ARG A 167 4.43 12.01 6.52
N GLY A 168 5.00 12.04 5.31
CA GLY A 168 6.36 12.51 5.06
C GLY A 168 7.47 11.54 5.52
N LEU A 169 7.15 10.33 5.96
CA LEU A 169 8.12 9.28 6.24
C LEU A 169 8.08 8.23 5.13
N GLY A 170 9.19 8.01 4.52
CA GLY A 170 9.36 7.05 3.42
C GLY A 170 10.46 6.03 3.69
N PHE A 171 10.98 5.42 2.62
CA PHE A 171 12.05 4.43 2.64
C PHE A 171 11.69 3.22 3.52
N ASN A 172 12.59 2.84 4.39
CA ASN A 172 12.49 1.67 5.24
C ASN A 172 11.56 1.86 6.47
N ARG A 173 10.75 2.93 6.52
CA ARG A 173 9.80 3.22 7.61
C ARG A 173 8.35 2.91 7.24
N VAL A 174 8.08 2.63 5.98
CA VAL A 174 6.78 2.16 5.51
C VAL A 174 6.91 0.70 5.10
N VAL A 175 6.16 -0.16 5.75
CA VAL A 175 6.11 -1.58 5.39
C VAL A 175 5.04 -1.78 4.32
N VAL A 176 5.40 -2.47 3.26
CA VAL A 176 4.45 -2.96 2.28
C VAL A 176 4.25 -4.45 2.52
N VAL A 177 3.00 -4.87 2.67
CA VAL A 177 2.63 -6.28 2.85
C VAL A 177 1.84 -6.72 1.62
N GLN A 178 2.15 -7.88 1.11
CA GLN A 178 1.41 -8.49 0.02
C GLN A 178 1.02 -9.92 0.42
N ASN A 179 -0.28 -10.19 0.40
CA ASN A 179 -0.80 -11.50 0.78
C ASN A 179 -0.25 -12.00 2.14
N GLY A 180 -0.30 -11.14 3.18
CA GLY A 180 0.12 -11.49 4.55
C GLY A 180 1.62 -11.53 4.81
N VAL A 181 2.47 -11.40 3.79
CA VAL A 181 3.94 -11.43 3.90
C VAL A 181 4.51 -10.06 3.55
N LYS A 182 5.50 -9.61 4.33
CA LYS A 182 6.24 -8.38 4.05
C LYS A 182 6.90 -8.48 2.67
N HIS A 183 6.69 -7.49 1.83
CA HIS A 183 7.31 -7.40 0.51
C HIS A 183 8.78 -6.98 0.68
N GLU A 184 9.69 -7.87 0.38
CA GLU A 184 11.12 -7.69 0.59
C GLU A 184 11.89 -7.63 -0.75
N ALA A 185 11.93 -6.43 -1.33
CA ALA A 185 12.81 -6.07 -2.44
C ALA A 185 14.09 -5.38 -1.93
N GLN A 186 14.81 -4.68 -2.79
CA GLN A 186 15.95 -3.83 -2.42
C GLN A 186 15.48 -2.40 -2.06
N GLN A 187 14.58 -2.27 -1.09
CA GLN A 187 13.90 -1.00 -0.78
C GLN A 187 14.82 0.07 -0.16
N TRP A 188 16.01 -0.30 0.26
CA TRP A 188 16.99 0.61 0.86
C TRP A 188 17.49 1.67 -0.13
N GLY A 189 17.64 1.36 -1.41
CA GLY A 189 18.09 2.31 -2.44
C GLY A 189 17.02 3.36 -2.73
N ASN A 190 17.41 4.60 -2.86
CA ASN A 190 16.51 5.71 -3.12
C ASN A 190 15.90 5.64 -4.52
N ASP A 191 16.66 5.13 -5.47
CA ASP A 191 16.37 4.90 -6.88
C ASP A 191 15.65 3.56 -7.16
N HIS A 192 15.36 2.78 -6.13
CA HIS A 192 14.67 1.50 -6.27
C HIS A 192 13.16 1.65 -6.10
N GLY A 193 12.37 1.06 -7.01
CA GLY A 193 10.92 1.00 -6.92
C GLY A 193 10.41 -0.21 -6.12
N LEU A 194 9.08 -0.37 -6.10
CA LEU A 194 8.42 -1.58 -5.61
C LEU A 194 7.99 -2.43 -6.81
N GLU A 195 8.40 -3.68 -6.82
CA GLU A 195 8.07 -4.66 -7.86
C GLU A 195 6.71 -5.31 -7.53
N ILE A 196 5.62 -4.61 -7.84
CA ILE A 196 4.24 -5.05 -7.59
C ILE A 196 3.39 -4.79 -8.83
N ASP A 197 2.76 -5.84 -9.35
CA ASP A 197 1.74 -5.69 -10.39
C ASP A 197 0.49 -5.03 -9.79
N GLN A 198 0.14 -3.84 -10.26
CA GLN A 198 -1.02 -3.09 -9.77
C GLN A 198 -2.36 -3.62 -10.27
N TYR A 199 -2.35 -4.51 -11.27
CA TYR A 199 -3.57 -5.11 -11.77
C TYR A 199 -3.99 -6.30 -10.92
N GLY A 200 -5.30 -6.53 -10.82
CA GLY A 200 -5.84 -7.64 -10.05
C GLY A 200 -5.86 -7.46 -8.53
N ILE A 201 -5.49 -6.29 -8.03
CA ILE A 201 -5.62 -5.94 -6.60
C ILE A 201 -7.05 -5.47 -6.34
N GLU A 202 -7.71 -6.05 -5.33
CA GLU A 202 -9.09 -5.68 -4.97
C GLU A 202 -9.16 -4.78 -3.74
N ASN A 203 -8.30 -5.00 -2.75
CA ASN A 203 -8.36 -4.27 -1.49
C ASN A 203 -6.96 -3.95 -0.97
N ILE A 204 -6.80 -2.74 -0.47
CA ILE A 204 -5.60 -2.32 0.27
C ILE A 204 -6.05 -1.67 1.57
N LYS A 205 -5.35 -1.98 2.66
CA LYS A 205 -5.43 -1.23 3.92
C LYS A 205 -4.20 -0.36 4.04
N ILE A 206 -4.42 0.93 4.27
CA ILE A 206 -3.35 1.85 4.63
C ILE A 206 -3.50 2.16 6.11
N ILE A 207 -2.54 1.70 6.88
CA ILE A 207 -2.48 1.87 8.33
C ILE A 207 -1.46 2.96 8.59
N LYS A 208 -1.89 4.03 9.25
CA LYS A 208 -1.05 5.19 9.52
C LYS A 208 -0.67 5.23 11.00
N GLY A 209 0.57 5.60 11.26
CA GLY A 209 1.08 5.69 12.62
C GLY A 209 1.73 4.41 13.14
N ALA A 210 1.75 4.23 14.46
CA ALA A 210 2.43 3.15 15.15
C ALA A 210 1.79 1.77 14.87
N ALA A 211 2.10 1.19 13.72
CA ALA A 211 1.59 -0.09 13.25
C ALA A 211 2.51 -1.28 13.58
N SER A 212 3.67 -1.03 14.19
CA SER A 212 4.68 -2.05 14.49
C SER A 212 4.15 -3.20 15.34
N LEU A 213 3.13 -2.97 16.16
CA LEU A 213 2.55 -4.00 17.02
C LEU A 213 2.13 -5.26 16.23
N VAL A 214 1.52 -5.11 15.09
CA VAL A 214 1.00 -6.23 14.28
C VAL A 214 1.97 -6.63 13.17
N TYR A 215 2.60 -5.63 12.51
CA TYR A 215 3.37 -5.83 11.28
C TYR A 215 4.88 -5.89 11.49
N GLY A 216 5.34 -5.77 12.73
CA GLY A 216 6.74 -5.90 13.12
C GLY A 216 7.53 -4.62 13.07
N SER A 217 8.86 -4.76 13.28
CA SER A 217 9.82 -3.67 13.08
C SER A 217 9.66 -3.07 11.67
N ASP A 218 10.16 -1.86 11.47
CA ASP A 218 10.10 -1.10 10.22
C ASP A 218 8.74 -0.42 9.93
N ALA A 219 7.62 -0.83 10.57
CA ALA A 219 6.31 -0.20 10.42
C ALA A 219 6.14 1.07 11.30
N ILE A 220 7.15 1.94 11.33
CA ILE A 220 7.16 3.18 12.14
C ILE A 220 6.20 4.23 11.57
N ALA A 221 6.25 4.46 10.26
CA ALA A 221 5.39 5.42 9.58
C ALA A 221 3.99 4.87 9.32
N GLY A 222 3.93 3.57 9.07
CA GLY A 222 2.71 2.87 8.74
C GLY A 222 2.90 1.68 7.82
N VAL A 223 1.78 1.18 7.31
CA VAL A 223 1.74 -0.04 6.48
C VAL A 223 0.82 0.16 5.29
N VAL A 224 1.26 -0.32 4.13
CA VAL A 224 0.43 -0.55 2.95
C VAL A 224 0.19 -2.05 2.84
N ASP A 225 -0.97 -2.53 3.28
CA ASP A 225 -1.33 -3.94 3.31
C ASP A 225 -2.21 -4.30 2.11
N ILE A 226 -1.63 -4.98 1.12
CA ILE A 226 -2.31 -5.49 -0.06
C ILE A 226 -2.89 -6.86 0.30
N GLU A 227 -4.19 -6.85 0.59
CA GLU A 227 -4.89 -8.05 1.05
C GLU A 227 -5.06 -9.08 -0.07
N PRO A 228 -5.10 -10.39 0.27
CA PRO A 228 -5.54 -11.42 -0.67
C PRO A 228 -6.93 -11.09 -1.22
N ASN A 229 -7.13 -11.36 -2.50
CA ASN A 229 -8.41 -11.14 -3.15
C ASN A 229 -9.47 -12.10 -2.60
N LYS A 230 -10.74 -11.68 -2.67
CA LYS A 230 -11.86 -12.51 -2.25
C LYS A 230 -11.89 -13.83 -3.01
N ILE A 231 -12.26 -14.89 -2.30
CA ILE A 231 -12.47 -16.22 -2.92
C ILE A 231 -13.57 -16.10 -3.98
N PRO A 232 -13.35 -16.60 -5.23
CA PRO A 232 -14.37 -16.54 -6.27
C PRO A 232 -15.64 -17.29 -5.86
N LEU A 233 -16.79 -16.90 -6.41
CA LEU A 233 -18.06 -17.58 -6.14
C LEU A 233 -17.99 -19.03 -6.60
N GLU A 234 -18.66 -19.92 -5.88
CA GLU A 234 -18.70 -21.35 -6.23
C GLU A 234 -19.24 -21.56 -7.64
N ASN A 235 -18.58 -22.47 -8.39
CA ASN A 235 -18.90 -22.80 -9.77
C ASN A 235 -18.89 -21.59 -10.72
N SER A 236 -17.99 -20.63 -10.47
CA SER A 236 -17.84 -19.43 -11.29
C SER A 236 -16.59 -19.48 -12.16
N PHE A 237 -16.67 -18.80 -13.29
CA PHE A 237 -15.55 -18.43 -14.14
C PHE A 237 -15.68 -16.94 -14.45
N ASN A 238 -14.60 -16.18 -14.23
CA ASN A 238 -14.53 -14.76 -14.54
C ASN A 238 -13.19 -14.44 -15.19
N GLY A 239 -13.21 -13.47 -16.07
CA GLY A 239 -12.01 -12.95 -16.70
C GLY A 239 -12.07 -11.43 -16.78
N GLU A 240 -10.90 -10.83 -16.97
CA GLU A 240 -10.74 -9.39 -17.14
C GLU A 240 -9.58 -9.11 -18.09
N VAL A 241 -9.83 -8.28 -19.09
CA VAL A 241 -8.80 -7.76 -19.98
C VAL A 241 -8.72 -6.25 -19.80
N ASN A 242 -7.53 -5.75 -19.53
CA ASN A 242 -7.23 -4.33 -19.40
C ASN A 242 -6.25 -3.92 -20.50
N LEU A 243 -6.55 -2.85 -21.21
CA LEU A 243 -5.66 -2.19 -22.16
C LEU A 243 -5.41 -0.77 -21.69
N LEU A 244 -4.18 -0.29 -21.84
CA LEU A 244 -3.77 1.06 -21.46
C LEU A 244 -2.90 1.65 -22.57
N ALA A 245 -3.16 2.90 -22.93
CA ALA A 245 -2.28 3.71 -23.76
C ALA A 245 -2.14 5.12 -23.18
N GLU A 246 -0.93 5.69 -23.24
CA GLU A 246 -0.62 7.04 -22.74
C GLU A 246 0.18 7.82 -23.78
N SER A 247 -0.03 9.13 -23.84
CA SER A 247 0.57 10.00 -24.85
C SER A 247 1.89 10.66 -24.42
N ASN A 248 2.15 10.75 -23.12
CA ASN A 248 3.35 11.45 -22.61
C ASN A 248 4.63 10.65 -22.85
N ASN A 249 4.54 9.34 -22.72
CA ASN A 249 5.67 8.40 -22.87
C ASN A 249 5.32 7.24 -23.80
N ASP A 250 4.35 7.41 -24.68
CA ASP A 250 3.89 6.40 -25.65
C ASP A 250 3.68 5.01 -25.02
N LEU A 251 3.20 4.98 -23.76
CA LEU A 251 2.98 3.72 -23.03
C LEU A 251 1.89 2.91 -23.70
N LEU A 252 2.17 1.62 -23.88
CA LEU A 252 1.20 0.59 -24.23
C LEU A 252 1.25 -0.51 -23.18
N GLY A 253 0.08 -0.87 -22.66
CA GLY A 253 -0.05 -1.88 -21.61
C GLY A 253 -1.22 -2.81 -21.85
N VAL A 254 -1.02 -4.10 -21.51
CA VAL A 254 -2.06 -5.12 -21.51
C VAL A 254 -1.98 -5.94 -20.24
N SER A 255 -3.13 -6.21 -19.62
CA SER A 255 -3.22 -7.14 -18.49
C SER A 255 -4.42 -8.05 -18.67
N VAL A 256 -4.21 -9.36 -18.62
CA VAL A 256 -5.25 -10.38 -18.76
C VAL A 256 -5.29 -11.21 -17.49
N GLY A 257 -6.43 -11.20 -16.82
CA GLY A 257 -6.67 -11.97 -15.61
C GLY A 257 -7.82 -12.96 -15.79
N LEU A 258 -7.65 -14.18 -15.30
CA LEU A 258 -8.68 -15.21 -15.29
C LEU A 258 -8.78 -15.81 -13.90
N GLN A 259 -9.99 -16.12 -13.47
CA GLN A 259 -10.23 -16.85 -12.23
C GLN A 259 -11.38 -17.84 -12.39
N LYS A 260 -11.22 -18.98 -11.75
CA LYS A 260 -12.21 -20.05 -11.77
C LYS A 260 -12.32 -20.69 -10.39
N ARG A 261 -13.51 -21.01 -9.95
CA ARG A 261 -13.76 -21.87 -8.80
C ARG A 261 -14.71 -22.98 -9.15
N ASN A 262 -14.27 -24.18 -8.88
CA ASN A 262 -15.14 -25.35 -8.71
C ASN A 262 -15.51 -25.42 -7.22
N LYS A 263 -16.31 -26.32 -6.75
CA LYS A 263 -16.78 -26.42 -5.35
C LYS A 263 -15.77 -25.90 -4.31
N LYS A 264 -14.67 -26.63 -4.09
CA LYS A 264 -13.68 -26.32 -3.05
C LYS A 264 -12.39 -25.69 -3.59
N TRP A 265 -12.04 -25.98 -4.85
CA TRP A 265 -10.80 -25.51 -5.46
C TRP A 265 -11.03 -24.27 -6.31
N PHE A 266 -10.10 -23.33 -6.23
CA PHE A 266 -10.11 -22.15 -7.08
C PHE A 266 -8.70 -21.83 -7.59
N TYR A 267 -8.67 -21.14 -8.73
CA TYR A 267 -7.45 -20.81 -9.47
C TYR A 267 -7.55 -19.38 -9.95
N ARG A 268 -6.41 -18.69 -9.96
CA ARG A 268 -6.28 -17.37 -10.57
C ARG A 268 -5.02 -17.32 -11.39
N THR A 269 -5.04 -16.60 -12.48
CA THR A 269 -3.86 -16.26 -13.26
C THR A 269 -3.98 -14.85 -13.78
N ARG A 270 -2.86 -14.14 -13.85
CA ARG A 270 -2.78 -12.83 -14.48
C ARG A 270 -1.44 -12.66 -15.16
N LEU A 271 -1.48 -12.17 -16.40
CA LEU A 271 -0.31 -11.77 -17.16
C LEU A 271 -0.44 -10.29 -17.47
N THR A 272 0.60 -9.53 -17.22
CA THR A 272 0.65 -8.09 -17.48
C THR A 272 1.92 -7.77 -18.23
N TYR A 273 1.81 -6.98 -19.31
CA TYR A 273 2.94 -6.45 -20.05
C TYR A 273 2.75 -4.95 -20.26
N ARG A 274 3.80 -4.18 -20.06
CA ARG A 274 3.86 -2.74 -20.29
C ARG A 274 5.17 -2.39 -20.96
N ASP A 275 5.10 -1.55 -22.00
CA ASP A 275 6.24 -0.98 -22.69
C ASP A 275 6.01 0.52 -22.85
N TYR A 276 6.98 1.33 -22.51
CA TYR A 276 6.88 2.78 -22.57
C TYR A 276 8.21 3.41 -22.98
N GLY A 277 8.10 4.49 -23.71
CA GLY A 277 9.23 5.30 -24.14
C GLY A 277 9.62 6.36 -23.10
N ASP A 278 10.50 7.23 -23.50
CA ASP A 278 10.92 8.39 -22.73
C ASP A 278 9.74 9.31 -22.46
N TYR A 279 9.64 9.82 -21.25
CA TYR A 279 8.55 10.72 -20.92
C TYR A 279 8.89 12.19 -21.20
N LYS A 280 7.87 12.95 -21.60
CA LYS A 280 8.00 14.37 -21.88
C LYS A 280 7.84 15.23 -20.65
N VAL A 281 8.73 16.19 -20.50
CA VAL A 281 8.66 17.27 -19.51
C VAL A 281 8.13 18.55 -20.15
N PRO A 282 7.61 19.53 -19.37
CA PRO A 282 7.03 20.76 -19.93
C PRO A 282 8.08 21.82 -20.31
N THR A 283 9.31 21.43 -20.56
CA THR A 283 10.42 22.31 -20.95
C THR A 283 11.24 21.68 -22.08
N ASP A 284 11.93 22.48 -22.85
CA ASP A 284 12.83 22.06 -23.91
C ASP A 284 14.29 21.97 -23.48
N LYS A 285 14.58 22.31 -22.19
CA LYS A 285 15.93 22.30 -21.64
C LYS A 285 15.94 22.03 -20.16
N ILE A 286 17.03 21.44 -19.68
CA ILE A 286 17.34 21.28 -18.25
C ILE A 286 18.57 22.14 -17.94
N ASN A 287 18.47 22.97 -16.94
CA ASN A 287 19.60 23.77 -16.44
C ASN A 287 20.10 23.11 -15.16
N TYR A 288 21.28 22.49 -15.21
CA TYR A 288 21.90 21.90 -14.04
C TYR A 288 23.25 22.57 -13.77
N GLU A 289 23.36 23.29 -12.68
CA GLU A 289 24.52 24.10 -12.34
C GLU A 289 24.89 25.07 -13.49
N ASN A 290 26.01 24.81 -14.17
CA ASN A 290 26.49 25.61 -15.29
C ASN A 290 26.23 24.96 -16.66
N TYR A 291 25.52 23.83 -16.70
CA TYR A 291 25.24 23.09 -17.92
C TYR A 291 23.78 23.29 -18.35
N ILE A 292 23.57 23.48 -19.64
CA ILE A 292 22.25 23.52 -20.26
C ILE A 292 22.15 22.31 -21.18
N PHE A 293 21.15 21.44 -20.90
CA PHE A 293 20.84 20.29 -21.72
C PHE A 293 19.59 20.61 -22.54
N GLU A 294 19.72 20.66 -23.86
CA GLU A 294 18.56 20.77 -24.74
C GLU A 294 17.89 19.38 -24.90
N LEU A 295 16.57 19.37 -24.84
CA LEU A 295 15.77 18.16 -24.95
C LEU A 295 15.12 18.10 -26.33
N HIS A 296 15.29 16.97 -27.03
CA HIS A 296 14.62 16.73 -28.30
C HIS A 296 13.15 16.40 -28.05
N ASP A 297 12.23 17.19 -28.64
CA ASP A 297 10.77 17.04 -28.46
C ASP A 297 10.30 16.99 -27.00
N ASN A 298 11.04 17.67 -26.10
CA ASN A 298 10.81 17.67 -24.65
C ASN A 298 10.98 16.29 -23.97
N ASN A 299 11.53 15.29 -24.66
CA ASN A 299 11.75 13.97 -24.11
C ASN A 299 12.92 13.97 -23.12
N LEU A 300 12.68 13.47 -21.92
CA LEU A 300 13.72 13.19 -20.96
C LEU A 300 14.35 11.84 -21.33
N ARG A 301 15.47 11.92 -22.06
CA ARG A 301 16.16 10.80 -22.64
C ARG A 301 16.43 9.68 -21.62
N ASN A 302 16.40 8.44 -22.12
CA ASN A 302 16.72 7.22 -21.37
C ASN A 302 15.83 7.02 -20.14
N THR A 303 14.56 7.42 -20.23
CA THR A 303 13.57 7.15 -19.18
C THR A 303 12.53 6.11 -19.63
N ALA A 304 12.77 5.49 -20.75
CA ALA A 304 12.01 4.37 -21.27
C ALA A 304 12.09 3.14 -20.35
N GLY A 305 11.12 2.26 -20.46
CA GLY A 305 11.11 1.03 -19.69
C GLY A 305 10.10 0.01 -20.16
N ARG A 306 10.25 -1.21 -19.67
CA ARG A 306 9.32 -2.31 -19.93
C ARG A 306 9.16 -3.19 -18.71
N GLU A 307 7.96 -3.72 -18.54
CA GLU A 307 7.58 -4.57 -17.42
C GLU A 307 6.81 -5.80 -17.93
N ALA A 308 7.13 -6.97 -17.37
CA ALA A 308 6.42 -8.21 -17.64
C ALA A 308 6.15 -8.95 -16.33
N ASN A 309 4.87 -9.12 -16.00
CA ASN A 309 4.44 -9.68 -14.74
C ASN A 309 3.59 -10.93 -14.98
N ALA A 310 3.85 -11.98 -14.21
CA ALA A 310 3.09 -13.20 -14.22
C ALA A 310 2.66 -13.57 -12.80
N ASN A 311 1.37 -13.79 -12.60
CA ASN A 311 0.80 -14.18 -11.33
C ASN A 311 -0.08 -15.41 -11.52
N PHE A 312 0.07 -16.39 -10.64
CA PHE A 312 -0.75 -17.57 -10.57
C PHE A 312 -1.09 -17.86 -9.12
N SER A 313 -2.30 -18.32 -8.83
CA SER A 313 -2.61 -18.89 -7.53
C SER A 313 -3.52 -20.10 -7.63
N ILE A 314 -3.37 -20.99 -6.67
CA ILE A 314 -4.23 -22.13 -6.42
C ILE A 314 -4.69 -22.11 -4.98
N GLY A 315 -5.99 -22.23 -4.77
CA GLY A 315 -6.57 -22.22 -3.44
C GLY A 315 -7.57 -23.35 -3.22
N TYR A 316 -7.68 -23.74 -1.96
CA TYR A 316 -8.65 -24.70 -1.44
C TYR A 316 -9.44 -24.03 -0.32
N THR A 317 -10.74 -24.22 -0.31
CA THR A 317 -11.62 -23.73 0.76
C THR A 317 -12.64 -24.76 1.18
N SER A 318 -12.84 -24.90 2.47
CA SER A 318 -13.85 -25.72 3.12
C SER A 318 -14.52 -24.92 4.23
N ASN A 319 -15.32 -25.57 5.07
CA ASN A 319 -16.00 -24.87 6.17
C ASN A 319 -15.02 -24.25 7.19
N ASN A 320 -13.89 -24.92 7.44
CA ASN A 320 -12.97 -24.56 8.52
C ASN A 320 -11.56 -24.22 8.04
N ILE A 321 -11.23 -24.46 6.77
CA ILE A 321 -9.88 -24.27 6.25
C ILE A 321 -9.98 -23.56 4.91
N THR A 322 -9.20 -22.49 4.79
CA THR A 322 -8.92 -21.85 3.51
C THR A 322 -7.42 -21.74 3.36
N SER A 323 -6.89 -22.24 2.25
CA SER A 323 -5.47 -22.13 1.93
C SER A 323 -5.30 -21.69 0.47
N GLU A 324 -4.46 -20.71 0.22
CA GLU A 324 -4.15 -20.23 -1.13
C GLU A 324 -2.64 -20.02 -1.27
N THR A 325 -2.07 -20.63 -2.32
CA THR A 325 -0.67 -20.45 -2.70
C THR A 325 -0.58 -19.56 -3.90
N PHE A 326 0.16 -18.47 -3.77
CA PHE A 326 0.45 -17.49 -4.80
C PHE A 326 1.86 -17.70 -5.33
N ILE A 327 2.02 -17.69 -6.64
CA ILE A 327 3.31 -17.71 -7.35
C ILE A 327 3.31 -16.49 -8.26
N SER A 328 4.29 -15.62 -8.10
CA SER A 328 4.37 -14.42 -8.90
C SER A 328 5.81 -14.11 -9.31
N ASN A 329 5.95 -13.51 -10.48
CA ASN A 329 7.21 -12.95 -10.96
C ASN A 329 6.95 -11.57 -11.56
N VAL A 330 7.74 -10.60 -11.15
CA VAL A 330 7.76 -9.25 -11.70
C VAL A 330 9.11 -9.00 -12.31
N TYR A 331 9.13 -8.73 -13.60
CA TYR A 331 10.31 -8.32 -14.34
C TYR A 331 10.16 -6.86 -14.77
N ALA A 332 11.22 -6.07 -14.57
CA ALA A 332 11.29 -4.70 -15.07
C ALA A 332 12.70 -4.37 -15.56
N LYS A 333 12.81 -3.62 -16.67
CA LYS A 333 14.01 -2.93 -17.12
C LYS A 333 13.66 -1.47 -17.31
N ASN A 334 14.37 -0.57 -16.62
CA ASN A 334 14.09 0.88 -16.61
C ASN A 334 15.39 1.65 -16.80
N GLY A 335 15.39 2.57 -17.73
CA GLY A 335 16.47 3.54 -17.93
C GLY A 335 16.35 4.71 -16.94
N PHE A 336 17.41 5.49 -16.85
CA PHE A 336 17.50 6.72 -16.06
C PHE A 336 18.08 7.84 -16.90
N PHE A 337 17.54 9.04 -16.76
CA PHE A 337 17.96 10.21 -17.54
C PHE A 337 19.44 10.47 -17.43
N ALA A 338 19.98 10.43 -16.21
CA ALA A 338 21.38 10.70 -15.97
C ALA A 338 21.85 10.04 -14.67
N ASN A 339 23.15 9.92 -14.54
CA ASN A 339 23.86 9.62 -13.30
C ASN A 339 25.15 10.47 -13.28
N ALA A 340 25.92 10.34 -12.23
CA ALA A 340 27.18 11.10 -12.10
C ALA A 340 28.20 10.86 -13.23
N HIS A 341 28.10 9.75 -13.94
CA HIS A 341 28.91 9.52 -15.14
C HIS A 341 28.34 10.21 -16.39
N GLY A 342 27.00 10.34 -16.49
CA GLY A 342 26.33 10.77 -17.70
C GLY A 342 26.23 12.27 -17.91
N LEU A 343 26.14 13.04 -16.82
CA LEU A 343 26.00 14.51 -16.92
C LEU A 343 27.25 15.17 -17.51
N GLU A 344 28.44 14.65 -17.24
CA GLU A 344 29.69 15.23 -17.73
C GLU A 344 30.08 14.79 -19.16
N VAL A 345 29.73 13.59 -19.53
CA VAL A 345 30.28 12.92 -20.73
C VAL A 345 29.42 13.11 -21.98
N ARG A 346 28.14 13.50 -21.84
CA ARG A 346 27.15 13.35 -22.92
C ARG A 346 26.40 14.60 -23.34
N VAL A 347 26.86 15.78 -23.00
CA VAL A 347 26.19 17.05 -23.38
C VAL A 347 25.95 17.12 -24.88
N SER A 348 26.85 16.54 -25.69
CA SER A 348 26.75 16.51 -27.14
C SER A 348 25.98 15.30 -27.71
N GLU A 349 25.69 14.28 -26.90
CA GLU A 349 25.08 13.00 -27.35
C GLU A 349 23.64 12.80 -26.80
N ILE A 350 23.16 13.66 -25.90
CA ILE A 350 21.84 13.51 -25.25
C ILE A 350 20.68 13.53 -26.24
N ASP A 351 20.85 14.20 -27.38
CA ASP A 351 19.78 14.50 -28.33
C ASP A 351 19.61 13.47 -29.45
N TYR A 352 20.43 12.42 -29.47
CA TYR A 352 20.53 11.54 -30.64
C TYR A 352 20.09 10.11 -30.38
N ASP A 353 19.01 9.93 -29.64
CA ASP A 353 18.38 8.62 -29.53
C ASP A 353 17.75 8.21 -30.86
N ALA A 354 18.04 7.03 -31.33
CA ALA A 354 17.43 6.49 -32.55
C ALA A 354 15.91 6.24 -32.34
N SER A 355 15.50 6.04 -31.09
CA SER A 355 14.11 5.79 -30.68
C SER A 355 13.86 6.25 -29.26
N ASN A 356 12.71 6.84 -28.99
CA ASN A 356 12.29 7.15 -27.63
C ASN A 356 11.95 5.91 -26.77
N ARG A 357 12.12 4.69 -27.31
CA ARG A 357 11.91 3.40 -26.61
C ARG A 357 13.21 2.67 -26.31
N ASP A 358 14.35 3.23 -26.68
CA ASP A 358 15.64 2.66 -26.36
C ASP A 358 15.90 2.75 -24.87
N ILE A 359 16.49 1.71 -24.30
CA ILE A 359 16.90 1.66 -22.90
C ILE A 359 18.40 1.47 -22.88
N ASP A 360 19.10 2.61 -22.86
CA ASP A 360 20.55 2.71 -22.86
C ASP A 360 21.10 2.72 -21.44
N LEU A 361 22.40 2.98 -21.30
CA LEU A 361 23.02 3.19 -20.01
C LEU A 361 22.77 4.63 -19.50
N PRO A 362 22.53 4.80 -18.21
CA PRO A 362 22.36 3.78 -17.17
C PRO A 362 20.96 3.16 -17.14
N TYR A 363 20.84 1.90 -16.75
CA TYR A 363 19.57 1.25 -16.52
C TYR A 363 19.61 0.25 -15.36
N HIS A 364 18.44 0.00 -14.76
CA HIS A 364 18.24 -1.10 -13.82
C HIS A 364 17.43 -2.22 -14.46
N LYS A 365 17.76 -3.43 -14.09
CA LYS A 365 17.03 -4.65 -14.46
C LYS A 365 16.71 -5.41 -13.18
N VAL A 366 15.43 -5.73 -12.98
CA VAL A 366 14.94 -6.39 -11.75
C VAL A 366 14.12 -7.60 -12.13
N ASN A 367 14.33 -8.69 -11.42
CA ASN A 367 13.48 -9.86 -11.45
C ASN A 367 13.12 -10.23 -10.01
N HIS A 368 11.83 -10.18 -9.67
CA HIS A 368 11.34 -10.48 -8.33
C HIS A 368 10.36 -11.64 -8.36
N PHE A 369 10.85 -12.80 -7.99
CA PHE A 369 10.08 -14.04 -7.88
C PHE A 369 9.58 -14.25 -6.46
N LYS A 370 8.30 -14.66 -6.30
CA LYS A 370 7.69 -14.90 -4.99
C LYS A 370 6.81 -16.13 -4.99
N VAL A 371 6.87 -16.88 -3.89
CA VAL A 371 5.94 -17.95 -3.55
C VAL A 371 5.41 -17.66 -2.15
N ILE A 372 4.11 -17.45 -2.02
CA ILE A 372 3.45 -17.15 -0.74
C ILE A 372 2.30 -18.11 -0.53
N ASN A 373 2.20 -18.71 0.64
CA ASN A 373 1.02 -19.48 1.05
C ASN A 373 0.36 -18.80 2.24
N ASN A 374 -0.95 -18.60 2.13
CA ASN A 374 -1.79 -18.16 3.24
C ASN A 374 -2.74 -19.30 3.61
N THR A 375 -2.76 -19.69 4.86
CA THR A 375 -3.67 -20.69 5.40
C THR A 375 -4.42 -20.14 6.60
N SER A 376 -5.75 -20.14 6.53
CA SER A 376 -6.65 -19.82 7.64
C SER A 376 -7.35 -21.06 8.11
N ILE A 377 -7.33 -21.30 9.42
CA ILE A 377 -7.98 -22.43 10.07
C ILE A 377 -8.90 -21.89 11.16
N ASP A 378 -10.20 -22.16 11.01
CA ASP A 378 -11.23 -21.70 11.95
C ASP A 378 -11.65 -22.85 12.87
N PHE A 379 -11.58 -22.64 14.17
CA PHE A 379 -12.13 -23.53 15.19
C PHE A 379 -12.97 -22.69 16.13
N ASP A 380 -14.15 -23.07 16.47
CA ASP A 380 -15.02 -22.48 17.51
C ASP A 380 -14.69 -20.97 17.84
N LYS A 381 -13.75 -20.73 18.75
CA LYS A 381 -13.35 -19.38 19.20
C LYS A 381 -12.00 -18.90 18.67
N HIS A 382 -11.31 -19.70 17.87
CA HIS A 382 -9.98 -19.44 17.33
C HIS A 382 -10.00 -19.32 15.83
N THR A 383 -9.23 -18.38 15.29
CA THR A 383 -8.86 -18.34 13.88
C THR A 383 -7.34 -18.25 13.80
N ILE A 384 -6.71 -19.34 13.34
CA ILE A 384 -5.26 -19.39 13.13
C ILE A 384 -4.96 -19.01 11.70
N LEU A 385 -4.10 -18.02 11.50
CA LEU A 385 -3.53 -17.64 10.22
C LEU A 385 -2.07 -18.05 10.18
N ILE A 386 -1.66 -18.72 9.10
CA ILE A 386 -0.28 -19.13 8.84
C ILE A 386 0.08 -18.59 7.46
N ASP A 387 1.06 -17.71 7.40
CA ASP A 387 1.58 -17.14 6.17
C ASP A 387 3.03 -17.56 6.01
N ILE A 388 3.35 -18.22 4.91
CA ILE A 388 4.71 -18.69 4.56
C ILE A 388 5.10 -18.00 3.26
N GLY A 389 6.29 -17.40 3.23
CA GLY A 389 6.79 -16.69 2.05
C GLY A 389 8.22 -17.06 1.69
N TYR A 390 8.48 -17.22 0.40
CA TYR A 390 9.80 -17.18 -0.20
C TYR A 390 9.82 -16.10 -1.27
N GLN A 391 10.85 -15.27 -1.24
CA GLN A 391 11.07 -14.21 -2.23
C GLN A 391 12.52 -14.27 -2.69
N ASN A 392 12.73 -14.13 -3.98
CA ASN A 392 14.04 -13.91 -4.58
C ASN A 392 13.98 -12.63 -5.40
N ASN A 393 14.72 -11.62 -4.99
CA ASN A 393 14.88 -10.36 -5.70
C ASN A 393 16.28 -10.30 -6.29
N ASN A 394 16.39 -10.36 -7.60
CA ASN A 394 17.61 -10.12 -8.33
C ASN A 394 17.54 -8.76 -9.03
N ARG A 395 18.42 -7.85 -8.65
CA ARG A 395 18.57 -6.51 -9.20
C ARG A 395 19.96 -6.35 -9.79
N GLU A 396 20.03 -5.96 -11.05
CA GLU A 396 21.24 -5.55 -11.74
C GLU A 396 21.16 -4.04 -12.04
N GLU A 397 22.25 -3.34 -11.80
CA GLU A 397 22.44 -1.92 -12.11
C GLU A 397 23.57 -1.81 -13.11
N HIS A 398 23.28 -1.22 -14.26
CA HIS A 398 24.19 -1.12 -15.38
C HIS A 398 24.52 0.34 -15.66
N THR A 399 25.80 0.62 -15.82
CA THR A 399 26.31 1.94 -16.21
C THR A 399 27.48 1.79 -17.17
N GLU A 400 27.97 2.89 -17.71
CA GLU A 400 29.17 2.86 -18.55
C GLU A 400 30.38 2.45 -17.74
N PRO A 401 31.18 1.47 -18.26
CA PRO A 401 32.43 1.09 -17.61
C PRO A 401 33.45 2.22 -17.75
N THR A 402 33.62 2.99 -16.69
CA THR A 402 34.51 4.14 -16.65
C THR A 402 35.53 3.97 -15.51
N SER A 403 36.79 4.34 -15.76
CA SER A 403 37.84 4.36 -14.74
C SER A 403 37.57 5.48 -13.74
N HIS A 404 37.74 5.19 -12.45
CA HIS A 404 37.62 6.18 -11.37
C HIS A 404 38.79 6.05 -10.41
N GLY A 405 39.46 7.14 -10.11
CA GLY A 405 40.61 7.14 -9.21
C GLY A 405 41.65 6.08 -9.61
N TYR A 406 41.86 5.12 -8.72
CA TYR A 406 42.75 3.99 -8.98
C TYR A 406 42.07 2.79 -9.65
N MET A 407 40.77 2.81 -9.81
CA MET A 407 40.02 1.72 -10.43
C MET A 407 40.31 1.65 -11.93
N PRO A 408 40.84 0.54 -12.47
CA PRO A 408 40.95 0.35 -13.90
C PRO A 408 39.60 0.28 -14.58
N LYS A 409 39.56 0.56 -15.88
CA LYS A 409 38.29 0.47 -16.63
C LYS A 409 37.72 -0.94 -16.52
N PRO A 410 36.47 -1.09 -16.05
CA PRO A 410 35.82 -2.39 -16.01
C PRO A 410 35.58 -3.00 -17.39
N ASP A 411 35.48 -4.34 -17.45
CA ASP A 411 35.30 -5.07 -18.72
C ASP A 411 33.84 -5.15 -19.19
N ASN A 412 32.87 -4.80 -18.34
CA ASN A 412 31.45 -4.92 -18.64
C ASN A 412 30.64 -3.79 -17.99
N THR A 413 29.38 -3.68 -18.38
CA THR A 413 28.46 -2.62 -17.92
C THR A 413 27.79 -2.89 -16.59
N LYS A 414 27.88 -4.12 -16.03
CA LYS A 414 27.23 -4.45 -14.75
C LYS A 414 28.00 -3.85 -13.59
N GLU A 415 27.54 -2.67 -13.15
CA GLU A 415 28.13 -1.96 -12.01
C GLU A 415 27.88 -2.71 -10.71
N ARG A 416 26.60 -3.03 -10.45
CA ARG A 416 26.18 -3.72 -9.22
C ARG A 416 25.17 -4.79 -9.50
N GLU A 417 25.19 -5.82 -8.68
CA GLU A 417 24.17 -6.85 -8.63
C GLU A 417 23.84 -7.15 -7.17
N PHE A 418 22.56 -7.30 -6.87
CA PHE A 418 22.05 -7.68 -5.55
C PHE A 418 21.08 -8.84 -5.71
N ILE A 419 21.42 -9.98 -5.10
CA ILE A 419 20.58 -11.18 -5.09
C ILE A 419 20.14 -11.44 -3.67
N LYS A 420 18.89 -11.03 -3.34
CA LYS A 420 18.32 -11.19 -2.01
C LYS A 420 17.31 -12.31 -1.98
N ASN A 421 17.54 -13.31 -1.14
CA ASN A 421 16.59 -14.35 -0.79
C ASN A 421 15.97 -14.03 0.56
N THR A 422 14.65 -14.08 0.66
CA THR A 422 13.92 -13.85 1.92
C THR A 422 12.96 -15.00 2.17
N TYR A 423 13.02 -15.56 3.37
CA TYR A 423 12.14 -16.59 3.88
C TYR A 423 11.36 -16.03 5.06
N SER A 424 10.04 -16.14 5.02
CA SER A 424 9.16 -15.57 6.05
C SER A 424 8.17 -16.62 6.56
N LEU A 425 7.93 -16.60 7.87
CA LEU A 425 6.87 -17.38 8.52
C LEU A 425 6.15 -16.48 9.53
N ASN A 426 4.86 -16.30 9.33
CA ASN A 426 3.98 -15.57 10.24
C ASN A 426 2.89 -16.52 10.74
N ILE A 427 2.73 -16.62 12.06
CA ILE A 427 1.65 -17.37 12.70
C ILE A 427 0.91 -16.41 13.62
N LYS A 428 -0.41 -16.35 13.46
CA LYS A 428 -1.28 -15.48 14.23
C LYS A 428 -2.54 -16.23 14.65
N ASP A 429 -2.83 -16.28 15.94
CA ASP A 429 -4.10 -16.76 16.47
C ASP A 429 -4.97 -15.58 16.90
N THR A 430 -6.19 -15.56 16.43
CA THR A 430 -7.25 -14.65 16.87
C THR A 430 -8.23 -15.42 17.74
N PHE A 431 -8.14 -15.19 19.05
CA PHE A 431 -8.95 -15.84 20.06
C PHE A 431 -10.08 -14.95 20.57
N LYS A 432 -11.31 -15.43 20.49
CA LYS A 432 -12.52 -14.73 20.97
C LYS A 432 -13.12 -15.47 22.17
N PRO A 433 -12.58 -15.29 23.40
CA PRO A 433 -13.06 -15.99 24.58
C PRO A 433 -14.54 -15.68 24.86
N ASN A 434 -14.97 -14.47 24.56
CA ASN A 434 -16.34 -13.98 24.71
C ASN A 434 -16.64 -12.84 23.71
N LYS A 435 -17.83 -12.24 23.79
CA LYS A 435 -18.25 -11.15 22.87
C LYS A 435 -17.53 -9.80 23.11
N LYS A 436 -16.79 -9.67 24.21
CA LYS A 436 -16.11 -8.41 24.58
C LYS A 436 -14.64 -8.40 24.20
N HIS A 437 -13.96 -9.53 24.24
CA HIS A 437 -12.53 -9.65 24.00
C HIS A 437 -12.22 -10.27 22.64
N THR A 438 -11.29 -9.68 21.94
CA THR A 438 -10.65 -10.26 20.76
C THR A 438 -9.13 -10.18 20.97
N VAL A 439 -8.58 -11.27 21.48
CA VAL A 439 -7.15 -11.41 21.74
C VAL A 439 -6.47 -11.92 20.49
N VAL A 440 -5.40 -11.27 20.09
CA VAL A 440 -4.56 -11.70 18.97
C VAL A 440 -3.16 -11.90 19.50
N ALA A 441 -2.60 -13.08 19.30
CA ALA A 441 -1.23 -13.40 19.62
C ALA A 441 -0.53 -13.99 18.38
N GLY A 442 0.77 -13.74 18.23
CA GLY A 442 1.47 -14.26 17.07
C GLY A 442 2.97 -14.16 17.14
N ILE A 443 3.58 -14.79 16.12
CA ILE A 443 5.03 -14.83 15.91
C ILE A 443 5.26 -14.49 14.44
N ASN A 444 6.23 -13.60 14.17
CA ASN A 444 6.75 -13.33 12.84
C ASN A 444 8.24 -13.70 12.83
N THR A 445 8.68 -14.42 11.83
CA THR A 445 10.10 -14.71 11.60
C THR A 445 10.48 -14.43 10.16
N GLU A 446 11.68 -13.91 9.97
CA GLU A 446 12.22 -13.62 8.65
C GLU A 446 13.73 -13.90 8.64
N TYR A 447 14.18 -14.58 7.58
CA TYR A 447 15.60 -14.76 7.28
C TYR A 447 15.88 -14.21 5.88
N GLN A 448 16.92 -13.39 5.78
CA GLN A 448 17.40 -12.80 4.54
C GLN A 448 18.85 -13.17 4.31
N ASN A 449 19.18 -13.49 3.06
CA ASN A 449 20.54 -13.61 2.57
C ASN A 449 20.67 -12.70 1.34
N ASN A 450 21.60 -11.76 1.36
CA ASN A 450 21.88 -10.88 0.23
C ASN A 450 23.31 -11.11 -0.24
N ASN A 451 23.48 -11.54 -1.48
CA ASN A 451 24.74 -11.64 -2.18
C ASN A 451 24.92 -10.45 -3.12
N ILE A 452 26.16 -10.05 -3.35
CA ILE A 452 26.50 -8.94 -4.24
C ILE A 452 27.37 -9.41 -5.41
N GLY A 453 27.35 -8.64 -6.50
CA GLY A 453 28.16 -8.82 -7.68
C GLY A 453 28.34 -7.51 -8.43
N GLY A 454 29.06 -7.55 -9.55
CA GLY A 454 29.42 -6.36 -10.31
C GLY A 454 30.78 -5.81 -9.92
N TRP A 455 31.21 -4.74 -10.59
CA TRP A 455 32.51 -4.13 -10.35
C TRP A 455 32.48 -2.98 -9.33
N GLY A 456 31.29 -2.40 -9.06
CA GLY A 456 31.09 -1.32 -8.09
C GLY A 456 30.62 -1.86 -6.75
N PHE A 457 31.18 -1.33 -5.67
CA PHE A 457 30.76 -1.65 -4.30
C PHE A 457 29.89 -0.51 -3.74
N LEU A 458 28.82 -0.87 -3.02
CA LEU A 458 28.02 0.08 -2.24
C LEU A 458 27.67 -0.48 -0.86
N ILE A 459 27.15 -1.71 -0.79
CA ILE A 459 26.82 -2.41 0.44
C ILE A 459 27.44 -3.82 0.43
N PRO A 460 27.81 -4.37 1.59
CA PRO A 460 28.35 -5.73 1.65
C PRO A 460 27.29 -6.81 1.45
N GLU A 461 27.74 -8.03 1.21
CA GLU A 461 26.91 -9.21 1.47
C GLU A 461 26.51 -9.26 2.95
N TYR A 462 25.29 -9.73 3.19
CA TYR A 462 24.78 -9.86 4.56
C TYR A 462 23.79 -11.01 4.73
N ASN A 463 23.71 -11.51 5.96
CA ASN A 463 22.60 -12.31 6.45
C ASN A 463 21.85 -11.52 7.51
N ARG A 464 20.53 -11.57 7.50
CA ARG A 464 19.69 -10.97 8.54
C ARG A 464 18.64 -11.97 8.99
N PHE A 465 18.56 -12.19 10.30
CA PHE A 465 17.49 -12.96 10.92
C PHE A 465 16.70 -12.07 11.86
N THR A 466 15.39 -12.12 11.80
CA THR A 466 14.52 -11.42 12.73
C THR A 466 13.41 -12.33 13.24
N ILE A 467 13.06 -12.16 14.51
CA ILE A 467 11.92 -12.82 15.15
C ILE A 467 11.20 -11.81 16.04
N GLY A 468 9.89 -11.78 15.96
CA GLY A 468 9.05 -10.94 16.81
C GLY A 468 7.85 -11.71 17.34
N THR A 469 7.57 -11.54 18.62
CA THR A 469 6.39 -12.11 19.31
C THR A 469 5.50 -10.99 19.79
N PHE A 470 4.19 -11.14 19.65
CA PHE A 470 3.25 -10.09 20.02
C PHE A 470 1.94 -10.64 20.57
N VAL A 471 1.32 -9.82 21.40
CA VAL A 471 -0.06 -10.03 21.88
C VAL A 471 -0.75 -8.69 22.00
N PHE A 472 -2.02 -8.63 21.57
CA PHE A 472 -2.89 -7.51 21.86
C PHE A 472 -4.33 -7.95 22.05
N ASP A 473 -5.09 -7.17 22.80
CA ASP A 473 -6.52 -7.37 22.99
C ASP A 473 -7.30 -6.15 22.50
N THR A 474 -8.33 -6.40 21.74
CA THR A 474 -9.37 -5.41 21.43
C THR A 474 -10.55 -5.66 22.34
N PHE A 475 -10.65 -4.84 23.38
CA PHE A 475 -11.66 -4.96 24.41
C PHE A 475 -12.85 -4.04 24.09
N LYS A 476 -14.01 -4.65 23.86
CA LYS A 476 -15.28 -3.95 23.71
C LYS A 476 -15.87 -3.66 25.09
N ILE A 477 -15.65 -2.44 25.60
CA ILE A 477 -16.20 -2.01 26.89
C ILE A 477 -17.73 -2.02 26.80
N ASN A 478 -18.29 -1.39 25.76
CA ASN A 478 -19.71 -1.41 25.42
C ASN A 478 -19.88 -1.25 23.89
N SER A 479 -21.09 -0.91 23.39
CA SER A 479 -21.36 -0.70 21.96
C SER A 479 -20.53 0.40 21.33
N ASP A 480 -20.16 1.41 22.11
CA ASP A 480 -19.61 2.67 21.66
C ASP A 480 -18.11 2.81 21.96
N PHE A 481 -17.62 2.14 23.01
CA PHE A 481 -16.23 2.22 23.46
C PHE A 481 -15.46 0.92 23.19
N HIS A 482 -14.33 1.04 22.48
CA HIS A 482 -13.42 -0.04 22.16
C HIS A 482 -12.01 0.37 22.55
N LEU A 483 -11.36 -0.45 23.38
CA LEU A 483 -9.97 -0.27 23.81
C LEU A 483 -9.10 -1.28 23.10
N LEU A 484 -7.91 -0.87 22.66
CA LEU A 484 -6.85 -1.73 22.18
C LEU A 484 -5.63 -1.56 23.07
N ALA A 485 -5.08 -2.65 23.56
CA ALA A 485 -3.81 -2.66 24.28
C ALA A 485 -2.98 -3.85 23.85
N GLY A 486 -1.68 -3.65 23.67
CA GLY A 486 -0.80 -4.73 23.27
C GLY A 486 0.66 -4.38 23.37
N ALA A 487 1.48 -5.44 23.35
CA ALA A 487 2.92 -5.37 23.38
C ALA A 487 3.52 -6.36 22.37
N ARG A 488 4.74 -6.06 21.93
CA ARG A 488 5.54 -6.85 21.02
C ARG A 488 7.00 -6.72 21.37
N TYR A 489 7.72 -7.83 21.32
CA TYR A 489 9.18 -7.85 21.41
C TYR A 489 9.76 -8.44 20.14
N ASP A 490 10.72 -7.73 19.57
CA ASP A 490 11.46 -8.17 18.40
C ASP A 490 12.94 -8.29 18.71
N PHE A 491 13.55 -9.31 18.13
CA PHE A 491 14.99 -9.53 18.16
C PHE A 491 15.49 -9.78 16.73
N GLY A 492 16.67 -9.24 16.42
CA GLY A 492 17.30 -9.40 15.11
C GLY A 492 18.80 -9.53 15.20
N ILE A 493 19.35 -10.31 14.28
CA ILE A 493 20.79 -10.48 14.07
C ILE A 493 21.08 -10.04 12.64
N LEU A 494 22.09 -9.20 12.45
CA LEU A 494 22.63 -8.83 11.15
C LEU A 494 24.11 -9.19 11.11
N GLU A 495 24.51 -9.96 10.10
CA GLU A 495 25.90 -10.35 9.85
C GLU A 495 26.33 -9.76 8.50
N THR A 496 27.32 -8.89 8.49
CA THR A 496 27.97 -8.38 7.27
C THR A 496 29.23 -9.17 6.97
N LYS A 497 29.54 -9.34 5.67
CA LYS A 497 30.77 -9.97 5.22
C LYS A 497 31.79 -8.93 4.78
N SER A 498 33.07 -9.25 5.00
CA SER A 498 34.15 -8.38 4.54
C SER A 498 34.18 -8.29 3.01
N TYR A 499 34.48 -7.11 2.52
CA TYR A 499 34.70 -6.86 1.11
C TYR A 499 35.95 -6.01 0.93
N PHE A 500 36.77 -6.37 -0.04
CA PHE A 500 37.96 -5.63 -0.49
C PHE A 500 37.77 -5.24 -1.94
N ASP A 501 38.20 -4.06 -2.32
CA ASP A 501 38.21 -3.65 -3.71
C ASP A 501 38.96 -4.67 -4.56
N TRP A 502 38.52 -4.89 -5.78
CA TRP A 502 39.15 -5.82 -6.70
C TRP A 502 40.43 -5.24 -7.37
N PHE A 503 40.72 -3.97 -7.08
CA PHE A 503 41.89 -3.23 -7.54
C PHE A 503 42.65 -2.64 -6.37
N GLN A 504 43.95 -2.30 -6.61
CA GLN A 504 44.76 -1.66 -5.58
C GLN A 504 44.67 -0.14 -5.66
N SER A 505 44.61 0.50 -4.54
CA SER A 505 44.68 1.97 -4.38
C SER A 505 45.96 2.34 -3.66
N THR A 506 46.61 3.43 -4.11
CA THR A 506 47.77 3.99 -3.41
C THR A 506 47.30 4.76 -2.17
N VAL A 507 47.81 4.40 -1.03
CA VAL A 507 47.51 5.09 0.25
C VAL A 507 48.79 5.62 0.88
N ASP A 508 48.70 6.76 1.51
CA ASP A 508 49.77 7.38 2.27
C ASP A 508 49.91 6.70 3.64
N ASN A 509 51.08 6.26 3.97
CA ASN A 509 51.41 5.70 5.29
C ASN A 509 51.73 6.81 6.29
N THR A 510 51.63 6.49 7.55
CA THR A 510 51.94 7.45 8.63
C THR A 510 53.42 7.89 8.70
N ASP A 511 54.30 7.18 8.04
CA ASP A 511 55.73 7.50 7.92
C ASP A 511 56.06 8.35 6.68
N GLY A 512 55.04 8.76 5.90
CA GLY A 512 55.21 9.54 4.66
C GLY A 512 55.55 8.73 3.42
N SER A 513 55.61 7.38 3.53
CA SER A 513 55.71 6.50 2.36
C SER A 513 54.33 6.19 1.80
N THR A 514 54.29 5.67 0.56
CA THR A 514 53.03 5.19 -0.05
C THR A 514 53.02 3.67 -0.16
N SER A 515 51.88 3.05 -0.06
CA SER A 515 51.69 1.63 -0.32
C SER A 515 50.47 1.38 -1.20
N ASN A 516 50.53 0.33 -2.02
CA ASN A 516 49.40 -0.11 -2.83
C ASN A 516 48.68 -1.24 -2.10
N ILE A 517 47.42 -1.02 -1.72
CA ILE A 517 46.63 -1.99 -1.00
C ILE A 517 45.22 -2.13 -1.63
N TYR A 518 44.65 -3.32 -1.48
CA TYR A 518 43.20 -3.51 -1.72
C TYR A 518 42.44 -2.86 -0.58
N LEU A 519 41.71 -1.80 -0.82
CA LEU A 519 40.94 -1.11 0.23
C LEU A 519 39.84 -2.01 0.77
N GLN A 520 39.80 -2.16 2.07
CA GLN A 520 38.71 -2.85 2.74
C GLN A 520 37.50 -1.91 2.87
N ARG A 521 36.41 -2.23 2.15
CA ARG A 521 35.17 -1.44 2.14
C ARG A 521 34.18 -1.88 3.21
N ALA A 522 34.18 -3.17 3.57
CA ALA A 522 33.34 -3.70 4.64
C ALA A 522 34.11 -4.71 5.51
N GLN A 523 33.65 -4.86 6.74
CA GLN A 523 34.21 -5.79 7.72
C GLN A 523 33.24 -6.94 7.99
N ASN A 524 33.76 -8.09 8.41
CA ASN A 524 32.92 -9.12 9.04
C ASN A 524 32.45 -8.60 10.39
N LYS A 525 31.16 -8.44 10.55
CA LYS A 525 30.56 -7.93 11.78
C LYS A 525 29.23 -8.62 12.06
N THR A 526 29.03 -9.02 13.31
CA THR A 526 27.73 -9.52 13.80
C THR A 526 27.15 -8.50 14.76
N LEU A 527 25.95 -8.00 14.45
CA LEU A 527 25.23 -7.01 15.24
C LEU A 527 23.90 -7.59 15.69
N ASN A 528 23.55 -7.37 16.96
CA ASN A 528 22.32 -7.83 17.58
C ASN A 528 21.47 -6.64 18.00
N PHE A 529 20.20 -6.69 17.68
CA PHE A 529 19.25 -5.63 18.00
C PHE A 529 18.00 -6.23 18.66
N GLY A 530 17.46 -5.52 19.63
CA GLY A 530 16.19 -5.90 20.25
C GLY A 530 15.46 -4.67 20.76
N SER A 531 14.13 -4.68 20.67
CA SER A 531 13.32 -3.59 21.21
C SER A 531 11.89 -4.05 21.52
N LEU A 532 11.29 -3.38 22.48
CA LEU A 532 9.90 -3.53 22.88
C LEU A 532 9.06 -2.45 22.17
N SER A 533 8.00 -2.87 21.51
CA SER A 533 6.91 -2.02 21.01
C SER A 533 5.67 -2.20 21.85
N ALA A 534 4.88 -1.15 22.01
CA ALA A 534 3.60 -1.20 22.71
C ALA A 534 2.62 -0.22 22.07
N SER A 535 1.33 -0.51 22.20
CA SER A 535 0.27 0.39 21.73
C SER A 535 -0.91 0.35 22.69
N LEU A 536 -1.48 1.54 22.94
CA LEU A 536 -2.71 1.75 23.70
C LEU A 536 -3.61 2.66 22.89
N GLY A 537 -4.80 2.19 22.57
CA GLY A 537 -5.71 2.93 21.70
C GLY A 537 -7.16 2.88 22.22
N LEU A 538 -7.91 3.94 21.98
CA LEU A 538 -9.32 4.07 22.31
C LEU A 538 -10.10 4.50 21.06
N SER A 539 -11.21 3.81 20.78
CA SER A 539 -12.20 4.26 19.79
C SER A 539 -13.54 4.48 20.51
N TYR A 540 -14.09 5.67 20.33
CA TYR A 540 -15.41 6.04 20.82
C TYR A 540 -16.32 6.39 19.66
N ILE A 541 -17.43 5.67 19.53
CA ILE A 541 -18.39 5.84 18.44
C ILE A 541 -19.68 6.35 19.07
N HIS A 542 -20.03 7.60 18.81
CA HIS A 542 -21.27 8.21 19.30
C HIS A 542 -22.10 8.73 18.14
N ASN A 543 -23.24 8.13 17.91
CA ASN A 543 -24.12 8.44 16.78
C ASN A 543 -23.33 8.35 15.43
N ASN A 544 -23.17 9.50 14.78
CA ASN A 544 -22.48 9.61 13.48
C ASN A 544 -21.03 10.08 13.62
N THR A 545 -20.51 10.24 14.84
CA THR A 545 -19.15 10.69 15.10
C THR A 545 -18.31 9.52 15.61
N THR A 546 -17.10 9.41 15.09
CA THR A 546 -16.09 8.48 15.57
C THR A 546 -14.89 9.27 16.05
N TYR A 547 -14.46 9.01 17.27
CA TYR A 547 -13.26 9.55 17.90
C TYR A 547 -12.29 8.41 18.11
N LYS A 548 -11.04 8.60 17.71
CA LYS A 548 -9.97 7.64 17.97
C LYS A 548 -8.80 8.37 18.56
N ALA A 549 -8.12 7.72 19.49
CA ALA A 549 -6.81 8.10 19.98
C ALA A 549 -5.97 6.86 20.10
N ASN A 550 -4.73 6.90 19.63
CA ASN A 550 -3.78 5.81 19.73
C ASN A 550 -2.41 6.35 20.11
N PHE A 551 -1.84 5.83 21.19
CA PHE A 551 -0.47 6.07 21.58
C PHE A 551 0.34 4.80 21.37
N GLY A 552 1.50 4.90 20.72
CA GLY A 552 2.33 3.74 20.47
C GLY A 552 3.83 4.06 20.48
N LYS A 553 4.60 3.09 20.94
CA LYS A 553 6.04 3.01 20.73
C LYS A 553 6.29 2.05 19.59
N SER A 554 7.02 2.48 18.57
CA SER A 554 7.49 1.68 17.45
C SER A 554 9.00 1.76 17.36
N PHE A 555 9.62 0.81 16.67
CA PHE A 555 11.04 0.86 16.40
C PHE A 555 11.39 0.25 15.04
N ARG A 556 12.64 0.49 14.62
CA ARG A 556 13.23 -0.08 13.42
C ARG A 556 14.69 -0.44 13.69
N MET A 557 15.09 -1.62 13.24
CA MET A 557 16.50 -2.02 13.28
C MET A 557 17.27 -1.31 12.15
N PRO A 558 18.53 -0.90 12.38
CA PRO A 558 19.38 -0.43 11.30
C PRO A 558 19.57 -1.51 10.23
N LEU A 559 19.68 -1.09 8.98
CA LEU A 559 19.85 -1.97 7.84
C LEU A 559 21.31 -2.06 7.40
N ALA A 560 21.65 -3.06 6.59
CA ALA A 560 23.01 -3.29 6.12
C ALA A 560 23.61 -2.09 5.38
N ASN A 561 22.81 -1.37 4.58
CA ASN A 561 23.25 -0.15 3.92
C ASN A 561 23.52 0.99 4.90
N GLU A 562 22.72 1.12 5.96
CA GLU A 562 22.92 2.17 6.97
C GLU A 562 24.15 1.91 7.84
N LEU A 563 24.45 0.63 8.07
CA LEU A 563 25.56 0.20 8.90
C LEU A 563 26.88 0.09 8.16
N ALA A 564 26.87 -0.30 6.88
CA ALA A 564 28.10 -0.76 6.20
C ALA A 564 28.20 -0.35 4.72
N SER A 565 27.53 0.70 4.27
CA SER A 565 27.82 1.32 2.97
C SER A 565 29.21 1.95 2.99
N ASP A 566 29.95 1.82 1.90
CA ASP A 566 31.24 2.53 1.69
C ASP A 566 31.58 2.63 0.21
N GLY A 567 30.75 3.33 -0.57
CA GLY A 567 30.91 3.42 -2.01
C GLY A 567 30.17 4.57 -2.67
N VAL A 568 30.47 4.79 -3.94
CA VAL A 568 29.80 5.80 -4.75
C VAL A 568 28.42 5.28 -5.19
N ASN A 569 27.38 6.06 -4.95
CA ASN A 569 26.08 5.86 -5.55
C ASN A 569 25.94 6.83 -6.74
N TYR A 570 26.36 6.36 -7.93
CA TYR A 570 26.38 7.20 -9.13
C TYR A 570 25.00 7.71 -9.55
N HIS A 571 23.95 6.92 -9.31
CA HIS A 571 22.57 7.35 -9.59
C HIS A 571 22.08 8.47 -8.68
N MET A 572 22.71 8.58 -7.48
CA MET A 572 22.34 9.58 -6.47
C MET A 572 23.38 10.70 -6.34
N TYR A 573 24.39 10.75 -7.20
CA TYR A 573 25.44 11.81 -7.24
C TYR A 573 26.15 12.00 -5.92
N ARG A 574 26.46 10.93 -5.19
CA ARG A 574 27.08 11.00 -3.87
C ARG A 574 27.86 9.75 -3.51
N TYR A 575 28.78 9.90 -2.58
CA TYR A 575 29.39 8.81 -1.86
C TYR A 575 28.57 8.50 -0.60
N GLU A 576 28.23 7.24 -0.36
CA GLU A 576 27.48 6.82 0.84
C GLU A 576 28.38 6.05 1.81
N LYS A 577 28.37 6.46 3.08
CA LYS A 577 29.13 5.84 4.15
C LYS A 577 28.22 5.41 5.28
N GLY A 578 28.32 4.12 5.65
CA GLY A 578 27.60 3.53 6.76
C GLY A 578 28.20 3.86 8.12
N ASN A 579 27.48 3.53 9.16
CA ASN A 579 27.93 3.69 10.53
C ASN A 579 27.53 2.46 11.35
N LEU A 580 28.54 1.68 11.79
CA LEU A 580 28.34 0.44 12.55
C LEU A 580 27.85 0.67 13.99
N ASP A 581 27.91 1.90 14.48
CA ASP A 581 27.52 2.28 15.85
C ASP A 581 26.08 2.81 15.94
N LEU A 582 25.28 2.62 14.90
CA LEU A 582 23.88 3.02 14.92
C LEU A 582 23.05 2.14 15.87
N ASP A 583 22.29 2.79 16.73
CA ASP A 583 21.26 2.17 17.57
C ASP A 583 19.93 1.97 16.79
N PRO A 584 19.04 1.09 17.26
CA PRO A 584 17.69 1.01 16.73
C PRO A 584 16.98 2.36 16.75
N GLU A 585 16.31 2.69 15.67
CA GLU A 585 15.45 3.88 15.61
C GLU A 585 14.18 3.64 16.42
N GLU A 586 13.89 4.50 17.39
CA GLU A 586 12.70 4.42 18.25
C GLU A 586 11.80 5.65 18.03
N SER A 587 10.50 5.41 18.03
CA SER A 587 9.48 6.43 17.79
C SER A 587 8.36 6.30 18.80
N TYR A 588 7.98 7.42 19.42
CA TYR A 588 6.81 7.56 20.28
C TYR A 588 5.80 8.43 19.56
N GLN A 589 4.60 7.90 19.31
CA GLN A 589 3.61 8.57 18.49
C GLN A 589 2.25 8.61 19.16
N LEU A 590 1.59 9.75 19.09
CA LEU A 590 0.18 9.95 19.42
C LEU A 590 -0.58 10.33 18.16
N ASP A 591 -1.57 9.54 17.83
CA ASP A 591 -2.52 9.76 16.73
C ASP A 591 -3.90 10.04 17.29
N ILE A 592 -4.57 11.03 16.74
CA ILE A 592 -5.98 11.30 17.00
C ILE A 592 -6.71 11.31 15.65
N ASP A 593 -7.91 10.75 15.60
CA ASP A 593 -8.80 10.86 14.43
C ASP A 593 -10.20 11.19 14.90
N VAL A 594 -10.77 12.24 14.36
CA VAL A 594 -12.15 12.61 14.58
C VAL A 594 -12.85 12.67 13.24
N SER A 595 -13.90 11.87 13.08
CA SER A 595 -14.69 11.84 11.84
C SER A 595 -16.17 11.92 12.15
N HIS A 596 -16.87 12.81 11.45
CA HIS A 596 -18.31 12.98 11.56
C HIS A 596 -19.00 12.76 10.23
N ARG A 597 -20.11 12.02 10.23
CA ARG A 597 -20.93 11.79 9.05
C ARG A 597 -22.27 12.51 9.20
N PHE A 598 -22.50 13.43 8.30
CA PHE A 598 -23.82 14.03 8.06
C PHE A 598 -24.64 13.16 7.09
N LYS A 599 -25.83 13.58 6.76
CA LYS A 599 -26.70 12.85 5.83
C LYS A 599 -26.04 12.64 4.46
N ASN A 600 -25.53 13.71 3.86
CA ASN A 600 -24.91 13.70 2.52
C ASN A 600 -23.45 14.13 2.54
N SER A 601 -22.85 14.33 3.70
CA SER A 601 -21.48 14.85 3.83
C SER A 601 -20.74 14.10 4.91
N SER A 602 -19.42 14.17 4.86
CA SER A 602 -18.56 13.71 5.95
C SER A 602 -17.36 14.65 6.08
N VAL A 603 -16.87 14.78 7.28
CA VAL A 603 -15.65 15.54 7.59
C VAL A 603 -14.81 14.71 8.56
N GLY A 604 -13.50 14.80 8.41
CA GLY A 604 -12.55 14.15 9.30
C GLY A 604 -11.26 14.97 9.41
N ILE A 605 -10.66 14.88 10.60
CA ILE A 605 -9.35 15.46 10.89
C ILE A 605 -8.52 14.45 11.67
N SER A 606 -7.25 14.32 11.30
CA SER A 606 -6.34 13.34 11.91
C SER A 606 -5.01 13.99 12.28
N PRO A 607 -4.94 14.75 13.39
CA PRO A 607 -3.68 15.29 13.90
C PRO A 607 -2.81 14.18 14.49
N PHE A 608 -1.49 14.39 14.43
CA PHE A 608 -0.51 13.49 15.03
C PHE A 608 0.68 14.27 15.57
N VAL A 609 1.35 13.67 16.55
CA VAL A 609 2.67 14.07 17.03
C VAL A 609 3.55 12.83 17.17
N ASN A 610 4.80 12.96 16.76
CA ASN A 610 5.76 11.87 16.76
C ASN A 610 7.13 12.38 17.23
N PHE A 611 7.73 11.67 18.17
CA PHE A 611 9.06 11.94 18.68
C PHE A 611 9.95 10.73 18.41
N PHE A 612 11.10 10.97 17.75
CA PHE A 612 12.14 9.98 17.51
C PHE A 612 13.33 10.21 18.42
N GLU A 613 13.83 9.12 19.04
CA GLU A 613 15.10 9.16 19.80
C GLU A 613 16.30 9.08 18.85
N ASN A 614 16.33 8.11 17.98
CA ASN A 614 17.48 7.79 17.13
C ASN A 614 17.07 7.73 15.65
N TYR A 615 16.56 8.84 15.11
CA TYR A 615 16.17 8.91 13.70
C TYR A 615 17.38 8.77 12.79
N ILE A 616 17.46 7.69 12.00
CA ILE A 616 18.58 7.41 11.10
C ILE A 616 18.35 8.13 9.78
N TYR A 617 19.31 8.92 9.35
CA TYR A 617 19.26 9.60 8.05
C TYR A 617 20.66 9.70 7.44
N LEU A 618 20.70 9.89 6.13
CA LEU A 618 21.93 10.08 5.38
C LEU A 618 22.27 11.58 5.40
N ASN A 619 23.35 11.92 6.11
CA ASN A 619 23.76 13.30 6.38
C ASN A 619 24.87 13.74 5.42
N PRO A 620 24.69 14.79 4.64
CA PRO A 620 25.75 15.38 3.81
C PRO A 620 26.85 15.96 4.70
N THR A 621 28.10 15.59 4.42
CA THR A 621 29.29 16.13 5.08
C THR A 621 29.96 17.21 4.23
N SER A 622 31.02 17.83 4.75
CA SER A 622 31.85 18.76 3.98
C SER A 622 32.97 18.05 3.17
N ASN A 623 33.07 16.73 3.29
CA ASN A 623 34.11 15.93 2.66
C ASN A 623 33.64 15.41 1.29
N TYR A 624 34.62 15.17 0.42
CA TYR A 624 34.42 14.65 -0.92
C TYR A 624 35.31 13.43 -1.16
N TYR A 625 34.80 12.46 -1.89
CA TYR A 625 35.54 11.39 -2.49
C TYR A 625 35.52 11.61 -4.00
N GLU A 626 36.69 11.89 -4.58
CA GLU A 626 36.77 12.38 -5.95
C GLU A 626 35.89 13.65 -6.12
N THR A 627 34.92 13.62 -7.01
CA THR A 627 33.99 14.74 -7.23
C THR A 627 32.68 14.58 -6.45
N GLN A 628 32.49 13.47 -5.74
CA GLN A 628 31.21 13.14 -5.07
C GLN A 628 31.26 13.54 -3.60
N GLN A 629 30.27 14.31 -3.16
CA GLN A 629 30.11 14.65 -1.76
C GLN A 629 29.85 13.40 -0.92
N ILE A 630 30.52 13.28 0.22
CA ILE A 630 30.34 12.16 1.15
C ILE A 630 29.10 12.43 2.03
N TYR A 631 28.20 11.47 2.00
CA TYR A 631 27.04 11.41 2.90
C TYR A 631 27.25 10.26 3.88
N GLU A 632 27.10 10.54 5.18
CA GLU A 632 27.27 9.54 6.25
C GLU A 632 25.96 9.26 6.96
N TYR A 633 25.67 7.97 7.21
CA TYR A 633 24.54 7.60 8.03
C TYR A 633 24.75 8.04 9.47
N THR A 634 23.80 8.80 10.00
CA THR A 634 23.87 9.38 11.34
C THR A 634 22.52 9.34 12.02
N GLN A 635 22.49 9.66 13.31
CA GLN A 635 21.27 9.67 14.12
C GLN A 635 21.01 11.04 14.73
N ALA A 636 19.72 11.37 14.85
CA ALA A 636 19.27 12.58 15.52
C ALA A 636 17.95 12.33 16.29
N LYS A 637 17.72 13.11 17.34
CA LYS A 637 16.39 13.26 17.92
C LYS A 637 15.56 14.14 17.01
N VAL A 638 14.32 13.73 16.73
CA VAL A 638 13.43 14.46 15.82
C VAL A 638 12.06 14.59 16.44
N LEU A 639 11.54 15.82 16.41
CA LEU A 639 10.13 16.11 16.71
C LEU A 639 9.39 16.35 15.41
N ARG A 640 8.23 15.67 15.27
CA ARG A 640 7.33 15.85 14.13
C ARG A 640 5.91 16.00 14.61
N PHE A 641 5.17 16.86 13.96
CA PHE A 641 3.72 16.95 14.14
C PHE A 641 3.06 17.36 12.83
N GLY A 642 1.78 17.11 12.75
CA GLY A 642 1.04 17.45 11.55
C GLY A 642 -0.39 16.99 11.62
N GLY A 643 -1.05 16.98 10.48
CA GLY A 643 -2.42 16.54 10.41
C GLY A 643 -2.93 16.39 8.99
N GLU A 644 -4.00 15.63 8.89
CA GLU A 644 -4.74 15.39 7.66
C GLU A 644 -6.16 15.90 7.85
N PHE A 645 -6.68 16.55 6.83
CA PHE A 645 -8.07 16.97 6.74
C PHE A 645 -8.73 16.25 5.57
N ARG A 646 -9.95 15.80 5.74
CA ARG A 646 -10.76 15.22 4.67
C ARG A 646 -12.21 15.66 4.81
N ALA A 647 -12.79 16.08 3.69
CA ALA A 647 -14.21 16.41 3.62
C ALA A 647 -14.79 15.83 2.33
N SER A 648 -16.01 15.38 2.38
CA SER A 648 -16.76 14.90 1.22
C SER A 648 -18.22 15.32 1.36
N THR A 649 -18.82 15.81 0.28
CA THR A 649 -20.26 16.12 0.22
C THR A 649 -20.84 15.72 -1.11
N THR A 650 -22.09 15.29 -1.13
CA THR A 650 -22.85 15.01 -2.35
C THR A 650 -23.95 16.03 -2.47
N LEU A 651 -23.89 16.82 -3.54
CA LEU A 651 -24.89 17.84 -3.91
C LEU A 651 -25.75 17.32 -5.06
N PHE A 652 -27.03 17.62 -5.02
CA PHE A 652 -27.99 17.30 -6.11
C PHE A 652 -27.99 15.81 -6.53
N GLU A 653 -27.64 14.89 -5.59
CA GLU A 653 -27.54 13.43 -5.79
C GLU A 653 -26.45 12.94 -6.74
N ASN A 654 -25.93 13.81 -7.61
CA ASN A 654 -25.02 13.44 -8.70
C ASN A 654 -23.70 14.24 -8.73
N LEU A 655 -23.50 15.25 -7.92
CA LEU A 655 -22.25 16.00 -7.80
C LEU A 655 -21.59 15.69 -6.45
N LYS A 656 -20.50 14.95 -6.48
CA LYS A 656 -19.68 14.67 -5.29
C LYS A 656 -18.46 15.59 -5.27
N LEU A 657 -18.32 16.35 -4.19
CA LEU A 657 -17.17 17.20 -3.93
C LEU A 657 -16.33 16.57 -2.81
N ASN A 658 -15.02 16.53 -3.00
CA ASN A 658 -14.08 16.07 -1.99
C ASN A 658 -12.98 17.13 -1.81
N ALA A 659 -12.52 17.28 -0.57
CA ALA A 659 -11.36 18.06 -0.21
C ALA A 659 -10.47 17.25 0.71
N ALA A 660 -9.19 17.21 0.43
CA ALA A 660 -8.17 16.57 1.24
C ALA A 660 -7.01 17.54 1.40
N ALA A 661 -6.49 17.70 2.61
CA ALA A 661 -5.31 18.52 2.88
C ALA A 661 -4.39 17.77 3.85
N GLU A 662 -3.09 18.02 3.73
CA GLU A 662 -2.07 17.40 4.57
C GLU A 662 -0.97 18.41 4.90
N TYR A 663 -0.49 18.33 6.13
CA TYR A 663 0.61 19.13 6.62
C TYR A 663 1.51 18.31 7.54
N VAL A 664 2.80 18.44 7.37
CA VAL A 664 3.82 17.83 8.23
C VAL A 664 4.89 18.82 8.54
N TYR A 665 5.16 19.03 9.82
CA TYR A 665 6.31 19.74 10.32
C TYR A 665 7.30 18.74 10.93
N SER A 666 8.58 18.90 10.64
CA SER A 666 9.66 18.04 11.15
C SER A 666 10.84 18.92 11.56
N ARG A 667 11.45 18.62 12.72
CA ARG A 667 12.64 19.35 13.21
C ARG A 667 13.59 18.39 13.92
N GLN A 668 14.83 18.43 13.53
CA GLN A 668 15.91 17.76 14.24
C GLN A 668 16.23 18.55 15.50
N THR A 669 16.17 17.90 16.66
CA THR A 669 16.42 18.54 17.97
C THR A 669 17.82 18.25 18.51
N SER A 670 18.57 17.37 17.82
CA SER A 670 19.97 17.05 18.12
C SER A 670 20.72 16.71 16.83
N GLY A 671 22.00 16.39 16.94
CA GLY A 671 22.84 15.93 15.84
C GLY A 671 23.40 17.05 14.97
N PRO A 672 24.10 16.71 13.87
CA PRO A 672 24.81 17.68 13.03
C PRO A 672 23.90 18.70 12.34
N LYS A 673 22.67 18.35 12.07
CA LYS A 673 21.64 19.18 11.42
C LYS A 673 20.56 19.63 12.43
N LYS A 674 20.96 19.85 13.69
CA LYS A 674 20.04 20.40 14.69
C LYS A 674 19.39 21.69 14.16
N ASP A 675 18.10 21.84 14.43
CA ASP A 675 17.24 22.97 14.03
C ASP A 675 16.81 22.97 12.55
N PHE A 676 17.32 22.08 11.72
CA PHE A 676 16.82 21.87 10.37
C PHE A 676 15.67 20.84 10.34
N THR A 677 14.93 20.84 9.26
CA THR A 677 13.94 19.82 8.94
C THR A 677 14.58 18.47 8.57
N LEU A 678 13.78 17.49 8.19
CA LEU A 678 14.27 16.23 7.61
C LEU A 678 14.40 16.36 6.08
N PRO A 679 15.33 15.62 5.44
CA PRO A 679 15.41 15.57 3.98
C PRO A 679 14.09 15.13 3.36
N PHE A 680 13.75 15.69 2.19
CA PHE A 680 12.53 15.39 1.44
C PHE A 680 11.22 15.61 2.23
N SER A 681 11.21 16.54 3.18
CA SER A 681 9.99 16.89 3.93
C SER A 681 8.93 17.47 2.98
N PRO A 682 7.73 16.87 2.88
CA PRO A 682 6.73 17.34 1.93
C PRO A 682 6.17 18.70 2.35
N PRO A 683 5.90 19.61 1.40
CA PRO A 683 5.20 20.87 1.66
C PRO A 683 3.72 20.64 1.99
N PHE A 684 3.03 21.66 2.50
CA PHE A 684 1.58 21.63 2.62
C PHE A 684 0.94 21.39 1.26
N SER A 685 0.00 20.44 1.20
CA SER A 685 -0.69 20.06 -0.03
C SER A 685 -2.20 19.92 0.19
N THR A 686 -2.97 20.37 -0.81
CA THR A 686 -4.43 20.24 -0.85
C THR A 686 -4.87 19.65 -2.18
N LEU A 687 -5.78 18.68 -2.14
CA LEU A 687 -6.45 18.11 -3.31
C LEU A 687 -7.94 18.39 -3.23
N LEU A 688 -8.46 19.13 -4.21
CA LEU A 688 -9.88 19.40 -4.40
C LEU A 688 -10.37 18.55 -5.57
N SER A 689 -11.45 17.80 -5.36
CA SER A 689 -12.01 16.93 -6.39
C SER A 689 -13.51 17.20 -6.55
N ALA A 690 -13.96 17.31 -7.79
CA ALA A 690 -15.37 17.38 -8.16
C ALA A 690 -15.68 16.22 -9.11
N ASN A 691 -16.60 15.35 -8.73
CA ASN A 691 -17.06 14.23 -9.55
C ASN A 691 -18.55 14.42 -9.85
N TYR A 692 -18.89 14.48 -11.13
CA TYR A 692 -20.26 14.59 -11.60
C TYR A 692 -20.68 13.30 -12.30
N GLN A 693 -21.76 12.70 -11.80
CA GLN A 693 -22.38 11.51 -12.37
C GLN A 693 -23.51 11.92 -13.31
N PHE A 694 -23.32 11.68 -14.61
CA PHE A 694 -24.37 11.92 -15.60
C PHE A 694 -25.40 10.77 -15.60
N LYS A 695 -26.61 11.08 -16.09
CA LYS A 695 -27.57 10.04 -16.42
C LYS A 695 -27.10 9.23 -17.63
N ASP A 696 -27.55 8.00 -17.73
CA ASP A 696 -27.32 7.17 -18.91
C ASP A 696 -27.71 7.91 -20.19
N PHE A 697 -26.82 7.87 -21.17
CA PHE A 697 -27.05 8.56 -22.45
C PHE A 697 -26.71 7.62 -23.62
N ARG A 698 -27.69 7.24 -24.41
CA ARG A 698 -27.55 6.29 -25.53
C ARG A 698 -26.87 5.02 -25.08
N ILE A 699 -25.69 4.73 -25.63
CA ILE A 699 -24.87 3.55 -25.29
C ILE A 699 -24.01 3.75 -24.03
N LEU A 700 -23.83 4.99 -23.56
CA LEU A 700 -23.00 5.31 -22.41
C LEU A 700 -23.78 5.02 -21.11
N LYS A 701 -23.21 4.16 -20.26
CA LYS A 701 -23.76 3.78 -18.97
C LYS A 701 -22.95 4.40 -17.85
N SER A 702 -23.66 5.02 -16.92
CA SER A 702 -23.07 5.65 -15.73
C SER A 702 -21.88 6.56 -16.04
N PRO A 703 -21.99 7.51 -17.03
CA PRO A 703 -20.87 8.38 -17.34
C PRO A 703 -20.52 9.27 -16.15
N GLN A 704 -19.23 9.37 -15.84
CA GLN A 704 -18.71 10.19 -14.74
C GLN A 704 -17.63 11.12 -15.28
N PHE A 705 -17.64 12.37 -14.84
CA PHE A 705 -16.59 13.33 -15.12
C PHE A 705 -16.01 13.82 -13.80
N THR A 706 -14.69 13.73 -13.67
CA THR A 706 -13.97 14.15 -12.46
C THR A 706 -12.97 15.22 -12.81
N VAL A 707 -12.90 16.25 -11.98
CA VAL A 707 -11.86 17.28 -11.99
C VAL A 707 -11.13 17.22 -10.67
N ASP A 708 -9.82 17.08 -10.72
CA ASP A 708 -8.91 17.08 -9.57
C ASP A 708 -7.98 18.29 -9.67
N TYR A 709 -7.95 19.14 -8.65
CA TYR A 709 -7.09 20.31 -8.58
C TYR A 709 -6.20 20.21 -7.35
N ARG A 710 -4.90 20.02 -7.59
CA ARG A 710 -3.89 19.95 -6.53
C ARG A 710 -3.24 21.30 -6.38
N ILE A 711 -3.15 21.75 -5.15
CA ILE A 711 -2.46 22.97 -4.71
C ILE A 711 -1.35 22.54 -3.77
N THR A 712 -0.12 22.89 -4.06
CA THR A 712 1.05 22.61 -3.22
C THR A 712 1.73 23.94 -2.91
N ALA A 713 2.01 24.18 -1.63
CA ALA A 713 2.69 25.40 -1.18
C ALA A 713 4.20 25.33 -1.45
N ASP A 714 4.88 26.47 -1.33
CA ASP A 714 6.33 26.53 -1.34
C ASP A 714 6.90 25.64 -0.23
N GLN A 715 8.05 25.01 -0.49
CA GLN A 715 8.84 24.34 0.53
C GLN A 715 10.11 25.16 0.82
N ASN A 716 10.05 25.91 1.90
CA ASN A 716 11.14 26.78 2.36
C ASN A 716 11.92 26.15 3.53
N GLU A 717 11.33 25.17 4.22
CA GLU A 717 11.99 24.43 5.29
C GLU A 717 12.79 23.28 4.68
N ILE A 718 14.09 23.44 4.57
CA ILE A 718 15.01 22.51 3.92
C ILE A 718 16.18 22.15 4.85
N VAL A 719 16.88 21.07 4.51
CA VAL A 719 18.16 20.72 5.13
C VAL A 719 19.26 20.82 4.08
N PRO A 720 20.26 21.73 4.25
CA PRO A 720 21.34 21.87 3.27
C PRO A 720 22.08 20.55 3.01
N PRO A 721 22.41 20.23 1.74
CA PRO A 721 22.42 21.10 0.55
C PRO A 721 21.11 21.14 -0.26
N GLU A 722 19.98 20.62 0.25
CA GLU A 722 18.70 20.76 -0.46
C GLU A 722 18.41 22.24 -0.77
N GLN A 723 17.72 22.45 -1.88
CA GLN A 723 17.22 23.76 -2.28
C GLN A 723 15.71 23.89 -1.99
N THR A 724 15.24 25.09 -1.81
CA THR A 724 13.83 25.43 -1.70
C THR A 724 13.10 25.06 -2.99
N THR A 725 11.81 24.83 -2.90
CA THR A 725 10.99 24.46 -4.06
C THR A 725 9.75 25.34 -4.09
N GLU A 726 9.49 25.96 -5.22
CA GLU A 726 8.30 26.78 -5.42
C GLU A 726 7.02 25.95 -5.37
N GLY A 727 5.96 26.53 -4.88
CA GLY A 727 4.62 25.96 -4.87
C GLY A 727 4.05 25.86 -6.30
N TYR A 728 3.07 24.99 -6.46
CA TYR A 728 2.49 24.74 -7.78
C TYR A 728 1.02 24.37 -7.71
N HIS A 729 0.37 24.47 -8.87
CA HIS A 729 -1.02 24.08 -9.09
C HIS A 729 -1.12 23.16 -10.29
N VAL A 730 -1.76 22.00 -10.11
CA VAL A 730 -1.96 21.02 -11.19
C VAL A 730 -3.41 20.64 -11.32
N LEU A 731 -3.95 20.78 -12.53
CA LEU A 731 -5.30 20.37 -12.88
C LEU A 731 -5.26 19.05 -13.64
N ASN A 732 -6.02 18.07 -13.15
CA ASN A 732 -6.25 16.80 -13.83
C ASN A 732 -7.74 16.61 -14.07
N MET A 733 -8.08 15.93 -15.15
CA MET A 733 -9.47 15.60 -15.49
C MET A 733 -9.58 14.13 -15.86
N SER A 734 -10.73 13.53 -15.62
CA SER A 734 -11.00 12.17 -16.08
C SER A 734 -12.46 11.99 -16.45
N PHE A 735 -12.69 11.13 -17.43
CA PHE A 735 -14.01 10.69 -17.85
C PHE A 735 -14.06 9.17 -17.82
N LEU A 736 -15.03 8.62 -17.10
CA LEU A 736 -15.26 7.19 -16.94
C LEU A 736 -16.67 6.88 -17.44
N THR A 737 -16.82 5.84 -18.25
CA THR A 737 -18.13 5.34 -18.67
C THR A 737 -18.06 3.85 -18.99
N SER A 738 -19.21 3.21 -19.09
CA SER A 738 -19.31 1.85 -19.60
C SER A 738 -20.18 1.79 -20.83
N ILE A 739 -19.84 0.94 -21.79
CA ILE A 739 -20.59 0.74 -23.03
C ILE A 739 -21.03 -0.71 -23.12
N SER A 740 -22.32 -0.94 -23.36
CA SER A 740 -22.84 -2.28 -23.68
C SER A 740 -22.57 -2.58 -25.16
N THR A 741 -21.55 -3.39 -25.44
CA THR A 741 -21.11 -3.69 -26.82
C THR A 741 -21.94 -4.77 -27.48
N PHE A 742 -22.33 -5.82 -26.73
CA PHE A 742 -23.13 -6.94 -27.23
C PHE A 742 -24.29 -7.28 -26.30
N LYS A 743 -25.36 -7.83 -26.84
CA LYS A 743 -26.48 -8.35 -26.06
C LYS A 743 -25.98 -9.51 -25.21
N ASN A 744 -26.07 -9.40 -23.88
CA ASN A 744 -25.58 -10.36 -22.88
C ASN A 744 -24.07 -10.32 -22.54
N SER A 745 -23.26 -9.40 -23.08
CA SER A 745 -21.90 -9.17 -22.60
C SER A 745 -21.89 -8.21 -21.39
N LYS A 746 -20.90 -8.37 -20.50
CA LYS A 746 -20.62 -7.35 -19.49
C LYS A 746 -20.16 -6.07 -20.20
N PRO A 747 -20.51 -4.87 -19.69
CA PRO A 747 -20.13 -3.63 -20.34
C PRO A 747 -18.61 -3.44 -20.43
N LEU A 748 -18.14 -2.89 -21.54
CA LEU A 748 -16.78 -2.40 -21.69
C LEU A 748 -16.67 -1.08 -20.94
N GLN A 749 -15.79 -1.02 -19.95
CA GLN A 749 -15.46 0.21 -19.24
C GLN A 749 -14.39 0.99 -20.02
N ILE A 750 -14.61 2.27 -20.22
CA ILE A 750 -13.70 3.20 -20.90
C ILE A 750 -13.36 4.32 -19.91
N ARG A 751 -12.08 4.57 -19.72
CA ARG A 751 -11.57 5.67 -18.93
C ARG A 751 -10.62 6.51 -19.77
N LEU A 752 -10.89 7.81 -19.83
CA LEU A 752 -10.00 8.84 -20.39
C LEU A 752 -9.48 9.69 -19.22
N LYS A 753 -8.18 9.95 -19.18
CA LYS A 753 -7.57 10.86 -18.21
C LYS A 753 -6.72 11.89 -18.94
N PHE A 754 -6.70 13.09 -18.39
CA PHE A 754 -5.87 14.21 -18.78
C PHE A 754 -5.14 14.68 -17.55
N ASN A 755 -3.88 14.26 -17.40
CA ASN A 755 -3.02 14.70 -16.31
C ASN A 755 -2.25 15.94 -16.74
N ASN A 756 -2.03 16.87 -15.81
CA ASN A 756 -1.36 18.15 -16.04
C ASN A 756 -1.92 18.87 -17.29
N VAL A 757 -3.23 19.16 -17.27
CA VAL A 757 -4.00 19.70 -18.43
C VAL A 757 -3.34 20.95 -19.02
N PHE A 758 -2.79 21.82 -18.18
CA PHE A 758 -2.18 23.06 -18.60
C PHE A 758 -0.69 22.95 -18.97
N ASN A 759 -0.13 21.73 -18.91
CA ASN A 759 1.32 21.49 -19.12
C ASN A 759 2.18 22.36 -18.20
N THR A 760 1.74 22.49 -16.93
CA THR A 760 2.43 23.28 -15.92
C THR A 760 3.81 22.67 -15.67
N GLU A 761 4.85 23.50 -15.70
CA GLU A 761 6.18 23.16 -15.23
C GLU A 761 6.21 23.30 -13.71
N TYR A 762 6.62 22.24 -13.02
CA TYR A 762 6.71 22.23 -11.56
C TYR A 762 7.69 21.16 -11.06
N TYR A 763 8.20 21.40 -9.86
CA TYR A 763 9.14 20.51 -9.16
C TYR A 763 8.49 19.96 -7.90
N ASN A 764 8.37 18.63 -7.83
CA ASN A 764 7.88 18.00 -6.60
C ASN A 764 9.04 17.88 -5.60
N HIS A 765 8.90 18.50 -4.43
CA HIS A 765 9.95 18.49 -3.40
C HIS A 765 10.41 17.09 -2.99
N THR A 766 9.56 16.07 -3.11
CA THR A 766 9.89 14.68 -2.79
C THR A 766 10.46 13.88 -3.99
N SER A 767 10.63 14.50 -5.16
CA SER A 767 11.25 13.87 -6.34
C SER A 767 12.77 13.94 -6.29
N PHE A 768 13.46 12.84 -6.64
CA PHE A 768 14.92 12.85 -6.77
C PHE A 768 15.42 13.65 -7.97
N TYR A 769 14.68 13.63 -9.07
CA TYR A 769 15.05 14.38 -10.26
C TYR A 769 15.05 15.91 -10.05
N ARG A 770 14.36 16.39 -9.01
CA ARG A 770 14.46 17.79 -8.56
C ARG A 770 15.90 18.19 -8.22
N LEU A 771 16.70 17.26 -7.70
CA LEU A 771 18.10 17.54 -7.32
C LEU A 771 19.01 17.87 -8.52
N ILE A 772 18.56 17.58 -9.72
CA ILE A 772 19.22 17.91 -10.98
C ILE A 772 18.35 18.80 -11.88
N ASP A 773 17.46 19.59 -11.26
CA ASP A 773 16.58 20.55 -11.91
C ASP A 773 15.68 19.98 -13.03
N VAL A 774 15.33 18.71 -12.92
CA VAL A 774 14.38 18.07 -13.85
C VAL A 774 12.95 18.22 -13.30
N PRO A 775 12.07 18.88 -14.05
CA PRO A 775 10.66 19.04 -13.66
C PRO A 775 9.88 17.75 -13.75
N GLU A 776 8.70 17.74 -13.15
CA GLU A 776 7.75 16.64 -13.26
C GLU A 776 7.22 16.49 -14.70
N ALA A 777 6.68 15.30 -15.00
CA ALA A 777 6.13 14.98 -16.31
C ALA A 777 5.11 16.02 -16.81
N GLY A 778 5.18 16.38 -18.08
CA GLY A 778 4.26 17.28 -18.73
C GLY A 778 2.86 16.68 -18.89
N ARG A 779 2.06 17.29 -19.76
CA ARG A 779 0.68 16.82 -20.08
C ARG A 779 0.69 15.38 -20.55
N ASN A 780 -0.23 14.59 -19.96
CA ASN A 780 -0.45 13.19 -20.37
C ASN A 780 -1.93 12.93 -20.64
N ILE A 781 -2.25 12.36 -21.78
CA ILE A 781 -3.58 11.84 -22.12
C ILE A 781 -3.49 10.33 -22.09
N SER A 782 -4.33 9.69 -21.25
CA SER A 782 -4.38 8.23 -21.18
C SER A 782 -5.78 7.71 -21.50
N ILE A 783 -5.83 6.58 -22.20
CA ILE A 783 -7.03 5.79 -22.43
C ILE A 783 -6.84 4.41 -21.84
N ALA A 784 -7.79 3.99 -21.01
CA ALA A 784 -7.83 2.64 -20.48
C ALA A 784 -9.16 1.98 -20.83
N LEU A 785 -9.08 0.72 -21.28
CA LEU A 785 -10.22 -0.12 -21.61
C LEU A 785 -10.21 -1.33 -20.69
N THR A 786 -11.32 -1.60 -20.01
CA THR A 786 -11.46 -2.77 -19.16
C THR A 786 -12.68 -3.57 -19.58
N GLN A 787 -12.45 -4.81 -20.04
CA GLN A 787 -13.51 -5.75 -20.40
C GLN A 787 -13.52 -6.89 -19.36
N THR A 788 -14.62 -7.03 -18.64
CA THR A 788 -14.89 -8.20 -17.82
C THR A 788 -15.55 -9.28 -18.70
N LEU A 789 -15.07 -10.54 -18.59
CA LEU A 789 -15.55 -11.69 -19.34
C LEU A 789 -16.61 -12.47 -18.56
#